data_dbb46f66c0f7a45428eb387e7bee472d
#
_entry.id   dbb46f66c0f7a45428eb387e7bee472d
#
_cell.length_a   1.000
_cell.length_b   1.000
_cell.length_c   1.000
_cell.angle_alpha   90.00
_cell.angle_beta   90.00
_cell.angle_gamma   90.00
#
_symmetry.space_group_name_H-M   'P 1'
#
loop_
_entity.id
_entity.type
_entity.pdbx_description
1 polymer ?
#
loop_
_entity_poly.entity_id
_entity_poly.type
_entity_poly.pdbx_seq_one_letter_code
_entity_poly.pdbx_strand_id
1 'polypeptide(L)'
;MPKNNIKSGTQTWGRGFCCCAFLLIALLKGFSQSKVTKDYVDYVNPYMGNISHLLVPTYPTVHLPNSMLRVYPERGDFTSDRLNGLPLVVTSHRGSSAFNLSPMQQLPAQLNPVQRYSYDQEQITPYRYSVLLDQEDIQVDYAVAHQSAIYVFTFAGKGTKYLQFNSRSGELQWDGRGLSGAQDIGNGTRVYMYAVPEDKAIAVKRLQEGKLQPATEAKGRNACLLLQFDGPNTSLRMKYGISFIDAAQAKANLEREIADFDQDKVAHNGRQEWNRALGKIAVEGESESDKQVFYTSLYRTYERPVNISEDGRYFSAFDGKIHQDGGRPFFTDDWIWDSYRAHHPLRVLLDPEAESNILHSFVRMSEQMDRPWLPTFPEITGDSRRMNSNHGVATLLDAYRKGIRGFDVQKAYLAAKGAITEKTLAPWSDKPAGKMDLFFKEKGYIPALHPGEKEIYPEVHGFERRQPVAVTLGTSYDLWCLAQLANELGIKDDYELFMKQSFNYRNLFNEQTKFFHPKDEKGNFIMPFDYVFSGGQGAREYYGENNAWIYRWDVQHNIPDLIKLMGGNQLFVQYLDDMFQQPLGRSKFDFYAQLPDHTGNVGQFSMANEPALHIPYLYNYAGQPWMTQKRIHKLIGEWFRNDLMGVPGDEDGGGMSAFVVFSQMGFYPVTPGLASYSIGSPFFRKTRISLPNGKSFVISARNASAKNKYIQSATLNGKVLDKPQLDHNDILNGGTLEFVMGDKANKNWGN
;
A
#
# COMPACT_ATOMS: atom_id res chain seq x y z
N MET A 1 65.20 -15.07 -32.69
CA MET A 1 66.26 -16.08 -33.09
C MET A 1 66.55 -16.91 -31.90
N PRO A 2 66.73 -18.26 -31.99
CA PRO A 2 66.47 -19.08 -33.18
C PRO A 2 65.45 -20.20 -32.94
N LYS A 3 65.13 -20.76 -34.06
CA LYS A 3 64.38 -22.02 -34.30
C LYS A 3 65.17 -23.24 -33.84
N ASN A 4 64.42 -24.30 -33.48
CA ASN A 4 64.88 -25.64 -33.97
C ASN A 4 63.66 -26.58 -34.04
N ASN A 5 63.47 -27.06 -35.27
CA ASN A 5 62.69 -28.24 -35.65
C ASN A 5 63.45 -29.52 -35.22
N ILE A 6 62.75 -30.60 -34.92
CA ILE A 6 63.12 -31.98 -35.31
C ILE A 6 61.88 -32.85 -35.45
N LYS A 7 61.92 -33.67 -36.43
CA LYS A 7 60.98 -34.50 -37.18
C LYS A 7 60.48 -35.78 -36.45
N SER A 8 59.26 -36.14 -36.84
CA SER A 8 58.72 -37.42 -37.35
C SER A 8 59.13 -38.76 -36.69
N GLY A 9 58.13 -39.52 -36.34
CA GLY A 9 58.22 -40.99 -36.11
C GLY A 9 56.80 -41.57 -36.08
N THR A 10 56.38 -42.08 -37.24
CA THR A 10 55.22 -42.93 -37.44
C THR A 10 55.39 -44.29 -36.81
N GLN A 11 54.43 -44.76 -36.01
CA GLN A 11 54.11 -46.18 -35.92
C GLN A 11 52.67 -46.45 -35.58
N THR A 12 52.03 -47.19 -36.41
CA THR A 12 50.69 -47.76 -36.37
C THR A 12 50.57 -48.90 -35.36
N TRP A 13 49.53 -48.92 -34.59
CA TRP A 13 48.86 -50.10 -33.98
C TRP A 13 47.54 -49.51 -33.42
N GLY A 14 46.33 -49.86 -33.72
CA GLY A 14 45.73 -51.12 -34.02
C GLY A 14 44.49 -51.23 -33.14
N ARG A 15 43.27 -50.90 -33.67
CA ARG A 15 41.88 -51.35 -33.31
C ARG A 15 41.66 -51.84 -31.88
N GLY A 16 40.89 -51.12 -31.10
CA GLY A 16 40.34 -51.66 -29.85
C GLY A 16 39.79 -50.65 -28.85
N PHE A 17 39.16 -49.53 -29.25
CA PHE A 17 38.49 -48.65 -28.30
C PHE A 17 37.34 -47.89 -28.94
N CYS A 18 36.29 -48.62 -29.33
CA CYS A 18 35.16 -48.00 -30.00
C CYS A 18 33.79 -48.45 -29.46
N CYS A 19 33.69 -48.94 -28.23
CA CYS A 19 32.41 -49.32 -27.61
C CYS A 19 32.10 -48.66 -26.26
N CYS A 20 33.06 -47.99 -25.60
CA CYS A 20 32.77 -47.34 -24.30
C CYS A 20 32.44 -45.83 -24.39
N ALA A 21 32.70 -45.17 -25.54
CA ALA A 21 32.45 -43.76 -25.69
C ALA A 21 30.98 -43.42 -26.04
N PHE A 22 30.20 -44.38 -26.59
CA PHE A 22 28.79 -44.20 -26.90
C PHE A 22 27.84 -44.38 -25.72
N LEU A 23 28.20 -45.05 -24.66
CA LEU A 23 27.42 -45.22 -23.45
C LEU A 23 27.57 -44.04 -22.46
N LEU A 24 28.66 -43.28 -22.49
CA LEU A 24 28.83 -42.08 -21.67
C LEU A 24 28.13 -40.84 -22.24
N ILE A 25 27.90 -40.80 -23.57
CA ILE A 25 27.15 -39.69 -24.21
C ILE A 25 25.62 -39.86 -24.09
N ALA A 26 25.15 -41.08 -23.89
CA ALA A 26 23.73 -41.36 -23.64
C ALA A 26 23.31 -41.08 -22.19
N LEU A 27 24.24 -41.07 -21.24
CA LEU A 27 23.97 -40.72 -19.83
C LEU A 27 24.06 -39.24 -19.52
N LEU A 28 24.58 -38.40 -20.41
CA LEU A 28 24.63 -36.94 -20.29
C LEU A 28 23.42 -36.20 -20.92
N LYS A 29 22.49 -36.91 -21.54
CA LYS A 29 21.24 -36.31 -22.09
C LYS A 29 20.03 -36.47 -21.17
N GLY A 30 20.18 -36.92 -19.95
CA GLY A 30 19.07 -37.22 -19.01
C GLY A 30 18.91 -36.21 -17.85
N PHE A 31 19.77 -35.22 -17.70
CA PHE A 31 19.53 -34.13 -16.77
C PHE A 31 19.00 -32.92 -17.53
N SER A 32 17.79 -33.05 -18.03
CA SER A 32 16.90 -31.87 -18.14
C SER A 32 16.78 -31.38 -16.70
N GLN A 33 17.45 -30.29 -16.34
CA GLN A 33 17.06 -29.50 -15.17
C GLN A 33 15.58 -29.19 -15.38
N SER A 34 14.72 -29.91 -14.66
CA SER A 34 13.34 -29.45 -14.47
C SER A 34 13.50 -28.03 -13.95
N LYS A 35 13.10 -27.02 -14.74
CA LYS A 35 12.96 -25.67 -14.23
C LYS A 35 12.05 -25.83 -13.02
N VAL A 36 12.61 -25.72 -11.83
CA VAL A 36 11.80 -25.60 -10.61
C VAL A 36 10.92 -24.38 -10.87
N THR A 37 9.64 -24.60 -11.09
CA THR A 37 8.68 -23.52 -11.25
C THR A 37 8.62 -22.82 -9.93
N LYS A 38 9.07 -21.56 -9.88
CA LYS A 38 8.95 -20.73 -8.67
C LYS A 38 7.47 -20.58 -8.31
N ASP A 39 7.17 -20.70 -7.03
CA ASP A 39 5.87 -20.27 -6.51
C ASP A 39 5.72 -18.74 -6.63
N TYR A 40 4.48 -18.24 -6.61
CA TYR A 40 4.22 -16.81 -6.75
C TYR A 40 4.89 -15.98 -5.66
N VAL A 41 4.90 -16.48 -4.42
CA VAL A 41 5.53 -15.81 -3.28
C VAL A 41 7.05 -15.69 -3.41
N ASP A 42 7.70 -16.53 -4.20
CA ASP A 42 9.16 -16.46 -4.44
C ASP A 42 9.56 -15.29 -5.35
N TYR A 43 8.61 -14.64 -5.99
CA TYR A 43 8.82 -13.39 -6.72
C TYR A 43 8.75 -12.15 -5.84
N VAL A 44 8.18 -12.25 -4.63
CA VAL A 44 8.04 -11.09 -3.74
C VAL A 44 9.40 -10.69 -3.17
N ASN A 45 9.75 -9.43 -3.34
CA ASN A 45 10.92 -8.80 -2.75
C ASN A 45 10.51 -7.73 -1.71
N PRO A 46 10.39 -8.06 -0.41
CA PRO A 46 10.04 -7.09 0.61
C PRO A 46 11.01 -5.92 0.74
N TYR A 47 12.25 -6.06 0.24
CA TYR A 47 13.26 -4.99 0.27
C TYR A 47 13.05 -3.90 -0.78
N MET A 48 12.18 -4.10 -1.77
CA MET A 48 11.91 -3.11 -2.81
C MET A 48 11.34 -1.82 -2.18
N GLY A 49 12.05 -0.70 -2.33
CA GLY A 49 11.66 0.60 -1.77
C GLY A 49 12.04 0.83 -0.30
N ASN A 50 12.88 -0.04 0.33
CA ASN A 50 13.29 0.13 1.73
C ASN A 50 14.17 1.36 1.97
N ILE A 51 14.70 1.97 0.93
CA ILE A 51 15.37 3.28 0.98
C ILE A 51 14.46 4.27 0.25
N SER A 52 13.94 5.23 0.97
CA SER A 52 13.11 6.30 0.40
C SER A 52 13.94 7.24 -0.46
N HIS A 53 13.33 7.77 -1.50
CA HIS A 53 13.90 8.88 -2.25
C HIS A 53 14.02 10.14 -1.40
N LEU A 54 13.10 10.36 -0.46
CA LEU A 54 13.12 11.58 0.37
C LEU A 54 12.37 11.45 1.70
N LEU A 55 11.17 10.86 1.75
CA LEU A 55 10.31 10.85 2.94
C LEU A 55 10.29 9.49 3.63
N VAL A 56 9.26 8.68 3.41
CA VAL A 56 9.03 7.42 4.10
C VAL A 56 9.44 6.25 3.24
N PRO A 57 10.29 5.34 3.72
CA PRO A 57 10.60 4.12 3.00
C PRO A 57 9.41 3.16 3.02
N THR A 58 9.31 2.31 2.00
CA THR A 58 8.40 1.17 2.03
C THR A 58 8.97 0.09 2.94
N TYR A 59 8.27 -0.23 4.01
CA TYR A 59 8.75 -1.16 5.02
C TYR A 59 8.74 -2.61 4.55
N PRO A 60 9.76 -3.42 4.91
CA PRO A 60 9.82 -4.84 4.57
C PRO A 60 8.95 -5.65 5.54
N THR A 61 7.64 -5.54 5.40
CA THR A 61 6.66 -6.07 6.34
C THR A 61 6.54 -7.59 6.21
N VAL A 62 6.47 -8.27 7.35
CA VAL A 62 6.14 -9.71 7.46
C VAL A 62 4.73 -9.82 8.01
N HIS A 63 3.81 -10.35 7.22
CA HIS A 63 2.39 -10.47 7.57
C HIS A 63 1.70 -11.51 6.68
N LEU A 64 0.48 -11.89 7.01
CA LEU A 64 -0.43 -12.61 6.12
C LEU A 64 -1.43 -11.66 5.45
N PRO A 65 -2.13 -12.07 4.40
CA PRO A 65 -3.10 -11.21 3.72
C PRO A 65 -4.13 -10.60 4.68
N ASN A 66 -4.15 -9.26 4.77
CA ASN A 66 -5.03 -8.48 5.65
C ASN A 66 -4.97 -8.86 7.15
N SER A 67 -3.86 -9.42 7.60
CA SER A 67 -3.71 -9.90 8.98
C SER A 67 -3.62 -8.74 9.99
N MET A 68 -4.10 -9.01 11.20
CA MET A 68 -3.99 -8.10 12.33
C MET A 68 -2.53 -7.98 12.81
N LEU A 69 -1.79 -9.07 12.79
CA LEU A 69 -0.38 -9.10 13.17
C LEU A 69 0.51 -8.81 11.95
N ARG A 70 1.29 -7.76 12.05
CA ARG A 70 2.36 -7.43 11.11
C ARG A 70 3.58 -6.92 11.86
N VAL A 71 4.76 -7.20 11.35
CA VAL A 71 6.03 -6.73 11.88
C VAL A 71 6.98 -6.36 10.74
N TYR A 72 7.95 -5.51 11.05
CA TYR A 72 9.14 -5.27 10.25
C TYR A 72 10.33 -4.98 11.18
N PRO A 73 11.58 -5.22 10.75
CA PRO A 73 12.76 -4.91 11.56
C PRO A 73 12.80 -3.42 11.93
N GLU A 74 12.85 -3.10 13.23
CA GLU A 74 12.86 -1.71 13.70
C GLU A 74 14.28 -1.16 13.68
N ARG A 75 14.49 -0.10 12.88
CA ARG A 75 15.79 0.59 12.73
C ARG A 75 15.64 2.08 13.00
N GLY A 76 16.76 2.78 13.26
CA GLY A 76 16.79 4.23 13.39
C GLY A 76 16.45 4.94 12.06
N ASP A 77 16.96 4.38 11.00
CA ASP A 77 16.58 4.58 9.60
C ASP A 77 16.71 3.26 8.85
N PHE A 78 16.32 3.19 7.57
CA PHE A 78 16.38 1.94 6.80
C PHE A 78 17.75 1.65 6.17
N THR A 79 18.71 2.53 6.35
CA THR A 79 20.11 2.33 6.00
C THR A 79 20.99 2.03 7.22
N SER A 80 20.41 1.95 8.42
CA SER A 80 21.13 1.67 9.66
C SER A 80 21.59 0.21 9.73
N ASP A 81 22.79 0.01 10.26
CA ASP A 81 23.35 -1.29 10.60
C ASP A 81 22.91 -1.79 12.00
N ARG A 82 21.93 -1.13 12.62
CA ARG A 82 21.45 -1.45 13.97
C ARG A 82 19.95 -1.71 13.98
N LEU A 83 19.56 -2.82 14.62
CA LEU A 83 18.19 -3.14 14.98
C LEU A 83 17.88 -2.67 16.41
N ASN A 84 16.69 -2.13 16.63
CA ASN A 84 16.19 -1.74 17.95
C ASN A 84 15.36 -2.89 18.54
N GLY A 85 16.03 -3.93 19.04
CA GLY A 85 15.38 -5.17 19.47
C GLY A 85 14.64 -5.88 18.34
N LEU A 86 13.72 -6.75 18.70
CA LEU A 86 12.85 -7.49 17.78
C LEU A 86 11.41 -7.05 17.95
N PRO A 87 10.67 -6.72 16.88
CA PRO A 87 9.30 -6.24 16.97
C PRO A 87 8.34 -7.37 17.32
N LEU A 88 7.29 -7.09 18.10
CA LEU A 88 6.21 -8.03 18.36
C LEU A 88 4.90 -7.66 17.65
N VAL A 89 4.64 -6.37 17.46
CA VAL A 89 3.53 -5.88 16.63
C VAL A 89 3.75 -4.44 16.20
N VAL A 90 3.45 -4.12 14.97
CA VAL A 90 3.46 -2.75 14.45
C VAL A 90 2.04 -2.37 14.03
N THR A 91 1.55 -1.24 14.56
CA THR A 91 0.17 -0.77 14.36
C THR A 91 0.06 0.45 13.46
N SER A 92 1.19 1.03 13.04
CA SER A 92 1.26 2.22 12.17
C SER A 92 2.46 2.11 11.24
N HIS A 93 2.34 2.61 10.02
CA HIS A 93 3.42 2.57 9.02
C HIS A 93 4.63 3.45 9.38
N ARG A 94 4.46 4.42 10.23
CA ARG A 94 5.54 5.30 10.75
C ARG A 94 5.84 5.02 12.21
N GLY A 95 5.18 3.99 12.75
CA GLY A 95 5.28 3.63 14.16
C GLY A 95 6.44 2.68 14.43
N SER A 96 6.84 2.71 15.66
CA SER A 96 7.68 1.69 16.24
C SER A 96 6.82 0.55 16.78
N SER A 97 7.45 -0.61 17.02
CA SER A 97 6.79 -1.75 17.66
C SER A 97 6.11 -1.35 18.96
N ALA A 98 4.88 -1.80 19.17
CA ALA A 98 4.14 -1.59 20.42
C ALA A 98 4.81 -2.33 21.58
N PHE A 99 5.19 -3.58 21.34
CA PHE A 99 6.03 -4.38 22.24
C PHE A 99 7.34 -4.73 21.52
N ASN A 100 8.39 -4.88 22.29
CA ASN A 100 9.71 -5.21 21.80
C ASN A 100 10.33 -6.35 22.61
N LEU A 101 11.13 -7.17 21.94
CA LEU A 101 11.82 -8.33 22.50
C LEU A 101 13.32 -8.20 22.28
N SER A 102 14.11 -8.47 23.31
CA SER A 102 15.57 -8.44 23.24
C SER A 102 16.15 -9.74 23.80
N PRO A 103 16.64 -10.67 22.93
CA PRO A 103 17.33 -11.90 23.37
C PRO A 103 18.79 -11.61 23.76
N MET A 104 19.29 -12.26 24.81
CA MET A 104 20.69 -12.10 25.28
C MET A 104 21.26 -13.40 25.82
N GLN A 105 22.57 -13.63 25.64
CA GLN A 105 23.35 -14.70 26.29
C GLN A 105 24.05 -14.21 27.54
N GLN A 106 24.37 -12.91 27.58
CA GLN A 106 25.02 -12.26 28.73
C GLN A 106 24.32 -10.94 29.00
N LEU A 107 24.24 -10.56 30.26
CA LEU A 107 23.72 -9.26 30.61
C LEU A 107 24.78 -8.18 30.35
N PRO A 108 24.47 -7.16 29.54
CA PRO A 108 25.38 -6.05 29.33
C PRO A 108 25.60 -5.27 30.61
N ALA A 109 26.74 -4.56 30.72
CA ALA A 109 27.05 -3.72 31.89
C ALA A 109 25.97 -2.66 32.14
N GLN A 110 25.32 -2.16 31.11
CA GLN A 110 24.19 -1.27 31.19
C GLN A 110 23.01 -1.87 30.42
N LEU A 111 21.92 -2.16 31.11
CA LEU A 111 20.67 -2.64 30.51
C LEU A 111 19.81 -1.45 30.11
N ASN A 112 19.38 -1.44 28.86
CA ASN A 112 18.37 -0.53 28.33
C ASN A 112 17.01 -1.25 28.22
N PRO A 113 15.89 -0.53 28.21
CA PRO A 113 14.57 -1.12 27.99
C PRO A 113 14.45 -1.90 26.66
N VAL A 114 15.16 -1.47 25.63
CA VAL A 114 15.31 -2.13 24.32
C VAL A 114 16.81 -2.22 24.00
N GLN A 115 17.30 -3.40 23.67
CA GLN A 115 18.68 -3.58 23.27
C GLN A 115 18.86 -3.23 21.78
N ARG A 116 20.02 -2.74 21.41
CA ARG A 116 20.38 -2.44 20.02
C ARG A 116 21.43 -3.46 19.56
N TYR A 117 21.18 -4.03 18.40
CA TYR A 117 22.00 -5.09 17.81
C TYR A 117 22.62 -4.67 16.48
N SER A 118 23.90 -4.95 16.27
CA SER A 118 24.39 -5.13 14.91
C SER A 118 23.87 -6.46 14.36
N TYR A 119 23.77 -6.57 13.05
CA TYR A 119 23.15 -7.75 12.44
C TYR A 119 23.78 -8.07 11.08
N ASP A 120 23.67 -9.34 10.71
CA ASP A 120 24.07 -9.86 9.42
C ASP A 120 23.09 -10.94 8.95
N GLN A 121 23.25 -11.42 7.71
CA GLN A 121 22.49 -12.51 7.10
C GLN A 121 20.96 -12.34 7.18
N GLU A 122 20.49 -11.10 7.14
CA GLU A 122 19.06 -10.80 7.19
C GLU A 122 18.35 -11.34 5.95
N GLN A 123 17.24 -12.05 6.17
CA GLN A 123 16.35 -12.55 5.13
C GLN A 123 14.89 -12.26 5.51
N ILE A 124 14.17 -11.61 4.61
CA ILE A 124 12.75 -11.28 4.79
C ILE A 124 11.96 -11.87 3.62
N THR A 125 10.93 -12.62 3.96
CA THR A 125 9.87 -13.04 3.06
C THR A 125 8.53 -12.57 3.61
N PRO A 126 7.44 -12.61 2.85
CA PRO A 126 6.12 -12.19 3.37
C PRO A 126 5.67 -12.87 4.66
N TYR A 127 6.14 -14.08 4.95
CA TYR A 127 5.67 -14.95 6.03
C TYR A 127 6.78 -15.37 7.02
N ARG A 128 8.03 -15.00 6.77
CA ARG A 128 9.20 -15.39 7.60
C ARG A 128 10.23 -14.28 7.64
N TYR A 129 10.87 -14.12 8.79
CA TYR A 129 12.02 -13.27 9.03
C TYR A 129 13.15 -14.09 9.65
N SER A 130 14.38 -13.86 9.21
CA SER A 130 15.58 -14.50 9.76
C SER A 130 16.72 -13.49 9.81
N VAL A 131 17.51 -13.48 10.90
CA VAL A 131 18.64 -12.56 11.08
C VAL A 131 19.64 -13.11 12.09
N LEU A 132 20.92 -12.89 11.84
CA LEU A 132 21.99 -13.12 12.79
C LEU A 132 22.28 -11.81 13.56
N LEU A 133 22.12 -11.83 14.88
CA LEU A 133 22.60 -10.76 15.79
C LEU A 133 24.07 -11.06 16.03
N ASP A 134 24.95 -10.46 15.21
CA ASP A 134 26.32 -10.92 14.99
C ASP A 134 27.24 -10.73 16.21
N GLN A 135 27.08 -9.63 16.97
CA GLN A 135 27.87 -9.39 18.21
C GLN A 135 27.46 -10.31 19.36
N GLU A 136 26.21 -10.68 19.43
CA GLU A 136 25.65 -11.60 20.41
C GLU A 136 25.74 -13.06 19.98
N ASP A 137 26.07 -13.33 18.71
CA ASP A 137 26.07 -14.65 18.10
C ASP A 137 24.77 -15.42 18.36
N ILE A 138 23.63 -14.73 18.03
CA ILE A 138 22.29 -15.26 18.19
C ILE A 138 21.60 -15.27 16.82
N GLN A 139 21.31 -16.46 16.29
CA GLN A 139 20.43 -16.60 15.14
C GLN A 139 18.99 -16.46 15.60
N VAL A 140 18.22 -15.61 14.91
CA VAL A 140 16.80 -15.36 15.16
C VAL A 140 16.01 -15.80 13.93
N ASP A 141 15.00 -16.62 14.13
CA ASP A 141 14.02 -17.01 13.12
C ASP A 141 12.60 -16.68 13.61
N TYR A 142 11.76 -16.23 12.71
CA TYR A 142 10.38 -15.77 13.00
C TYR A 142 9.42 -16.24 11.92
N ALA A 143 8.23 -16.66 12.32
CA ALA A 143 7.12 -16.95 11.42
C ALA A 143 5.80 -16.42 11.99
N VAL A 144 4.91 -15.96 11.08
CA VAL A 144 3.68 -15.24 11.42
C VAL A 144 2.43 -16.01 11.00
N ALA A 145 1.38 -15.90 11.81
CA ALA A 145 -0.02 -16.21 11.51
C ALA A 145 -0.84 -14.90 11.49
N HIS A 146 -2.19 -14.96 11.53
CA HIS A 146 -3.02 -13.74 11.45
C HIS A 146 -3.00 -12.88 12.71
N GLN A 147 -2.95 -13.52 13.89
CA GLN A 147 -3.05 -12.88 15.21
C GLN A 147 -1.95 -13.38 16.15
N SER A 148 -1.07 -14.24 15.69
CA SER A 148 -0.02 -14.86 16.48
C SER A 148 1.25 -15.11 15.68
N ALA A 149 2.38 -15.33 16.37
CA ALA A 149 3.65 -15.63 15.75
C ALA A 149 4.56 -16.45 16.67
N ILE A 150 5.65 -16.94 16.10
CA ILE A 150 6.66 -17.71 16.81
C ILE A 150 8.07 -17.20 16.47
N TYR A 151 8.88 -17.02 17.52
CA TYR A 151 10.32 -16.78 17.45
C TYR A 151 11.07 -18.05 17.85
N VAL A 152 12.17 -18.31 17.15
CA VAL A 152 13.17 -19.30 17.51
C VAL A 152 14.51 -18.60 17.62
N PHE A 153 15.17 -18.74 18.77
CA PHE A 153 16.50 -18.20 19.04
C PHE A 153 17.48 -19.35 19.13
N THR A 154 18.53 -19.31 18.33
CA THR A 154 19.65 -20.25 18.41
C THR A 154 20.88 -19.51 18.92
N PHE A 155 21.34 -19.87 20.10
CA PHE A 155 22.47 -19.27 20.79
C PHE A 155 23.76 -20.06 20.52
N ALA A 156 24.89 -19.40 20.39
CA ALA A 156 26.18 -20.06 20.20
C ALA A 156 26.60 -20.89 21.41
N GLY A 157 26.26 -20.42 22.63
CA GLY A 157 26.64 -21.02 23.89
C GLY A 157 25.53 -21.79 24.59
N LYS A 158 25.92 -22.76 25.42
CA LYS A 158 25.08 -23.36 26.45
C LYS A 158 25.09 -22.47 27.70
N GLY A 159 24.11 -22.63 28.58
CA GLY A 159 24.01 -21.91 29.86
C GLY A 159 22.86 -20.93 29.90
N THR A 160 23.02 -19.86 30.64
CA THR A 160 21.96 -18.89 30.93
C THR A 160 21.61 -18.06 29.70
N LYS A 161 20.33 -17.92 29.43
CA LYS A 161 19.76 -17.12 28.37
C LYS A 161 18.70 -16.18 28.91
N TYR A 162 18.51 -15.08 28.23
CA TYR A 162 17.55 -14.05 28.67
C TYR A 162 16.68 -13.63 27.50
N LEU A 163 15.38 -13.42 27.79
CA LEU A 163 14.44 -12.72 26.94
C LEU A 163 13.93 -11.50 27.70
N GLN A 164 14.21 -10.32 27.20
CA GLN A 164 13.75 -9.08 27.78
C GLN A 164 12.58 -8.52 26.96
N PHE A 165 11.43 -8.34 27.59
CA PHE A 165 10.24 -7.75 27.01
C PHE A 165 10.11 -6.31 27.43
N ASN A 166 9.72 -5.45 26.51
CA ASN A 166 9.45 -4.03 26.76
C ASN A 166 8.07 -3.65 26.25
N SER A 167 7.35 -2.85 27.03
CA SER A 167 6.20 -2.05 26.60
C SER A 167 6.56 -0.57 26.77
N ARG A 168 6.42 0.21 25.69
CA ARG A 168 6.79 1.63 25.72
C ARG A 168 5.91 2.48 26.64
N SER A 169 4.63 2.13 26.75
CA SER A 169 3.65 2.80 27.62
C SER A 169 2.55 1.82 27.99
N GLY A 170 2.72 1.10 29.08
CA GLY A 170 1.74 0.09 29.47
C GLY A 170 2.17 -0.78 30.62
N GLU A 171 1.89 -2.06 30.54
CA GLU A 171 2.15 -3.02 31.61
C GLU A 171 2.52 -4.39 31.06
N LEU A 172 3.32 -5.12 31.81
CA LEU A 172 3.72 -6.51 31.56
C LEU A 172 3.51 -7.29 32.87
N GLN A 173 3.01 -8.52 32.77
CA GLN A 173 2.76 -9.40 33.94
C GLN A 173 3.10 -10.85 33.58
N TRP A 174 3.88 -11.50 34.42
CA TRP A 174 4.22 -12.91 34.35
C TRP A 174 3.34 -13.74 35.29
N ASP A 175 2.64 -14.75 34.78
CA ASP A 175 1.72 -15.60 35.55
C ASP A 175 2.31 -16.94 36.05
N GLY A 176 3.60 -17.16 35.81
CA GLY A 176 4.33 -18.42 36.10
C GLY A 176 4.49 -19.33 34.87
N ARG A 177 3.77 -19.09 33.77
CA ARG A 177 3.83 -19.85 32.54
C ARG A 177 3.98 -18.95 31.31
N GLY A 178 3.24 -17.84 31.27
CA GLY A 178 3.23 -16.90 30.18
C GLY A 178 3.36 -15.46 30.64
N LEU A 179 3.65 -14.58 29.70
CA LEU A 179 3.77 -13.14 29.91
C LEU A 179 2.64 -12.45 29.18
N SER A 180 1.75 -11.80 29.93
CA SER A 180 0.76 -10.89 29.37
C SER A 180 1.29 -9.46 29.31
N GLY A 181 0.87 -8.71 28.30
CA GLY A 181 1.18 -7.31 28.15
C GLY A 181 -0.02 -6.51 27.66
N ALA A 182 -0.07 -5.23 28.04
CA ALA A 182 -0.99 -4.25 27.48
C ALA A 182 -0.23 -2.96 27.22
N GLN A 183 -0.43 -2.37 26.04
CA GLN A 183 0.18 -1.09 25.67
C GLN A 183 -0.84 -0.14 25.09
N ASP A 184 -0.83 1.09 25.54
CA ASP A 184 -1.59 2.19 24.97
C ASP A 184 -0.94 2.62 23.64
N ILE A 185 -1.73 2.68 22.60
CA ILE A 185 -1.30 3.10 21.25
C ILE A 185 -1.99 4.39 20.78
N GLY A 186 -2.72 5.05 21.66
CA GLY A 186 -3.37 6.33 21.41
C GLY A 186 -4.90 6.24 21.31
N ASN A 187 -5.57 7.38 21.51
CA ASN A 187 -7.03 7.53 21.44
C ASN A 187 -7.84 6.49 22.23
N GLY A 188 -7.33 6.08 23.40
CA GLY A 188 -7.98 5.06 24.22
C GLY A 188 -7.88 3.64 23.68
N THR A 189 -7.17 3.43 22.57
CA THR A 189 -6.93 2.11 21.99
C THR A 189 -5.74 1.45 22.65
N ARG A 190 -5.89 0.18 23.00
CA ARG A 190 -4.83 -0.65 23.55
C ARG A 190 -4.59 -1.87 22.66
N VAL A 191 -3.34 -2.30 22.57
CA VAL A 191 -2.97 -3.61 22.08
C VAL A 191 -2.52 -4.48 23.25
N TYR A 192 -2.98 -5.72 23.24
CA TYR A 192 -2.67 -6.73 24.25
C TYR A 192 -1.83 -7.84 23.63
N MET A 193 -1.02 -8.47 24.46
CA MET A 193 -0.16 -9.58 24.06
C MET A 193 -0.20 -10.67 25.12
N TYR A 194 -0.09 -11.94 24.70
CA TYR A 194 0.21 -13.07 25.55
C TYR A 194 1.33 -13.91 24.90
N ALA A 195 2.47 -14.02 25.58
CA ALA A 195 3.66 -14.72 25.09
C ALA A 195 3.99 -15.92 25.98
N VAL A 196 4.32 -17.06 25.35
CA VAL A 196 4.65 -18.31 26.05
C VAL A 196 5.98 -18.83 25.54
N PRO A 197 7.03 -18.88 26.36
CA PRO A 197 8.25 -19.61 26.05
C PRO A 197 8.03 -21.13 26.15
N GLU A 198 8.76 -21.90 25.33
CA GLU A 198 8.74 -23.38 25.38
C GLU A 198 9.30 -23.87 26.73
N ASP A 199 10.49 -23.37 27.07
CA ASP A 199 11.17 -23.68 28.32
C ASP A 199 10.61 -22.85 29.50
N LYS A 200 10.71 -23.40 30.69
CA LYS A 200 10.28 -22.70 31.91
C LYS A 200 11.32 -21.66 32.32
N ALA A 201 10.90 -20.43 32.54
CA ALA A 201 11.75 -19.40 33.13
C ALA A 201 12.11 -19.75 34.57
N ILE A 202 13.38 -19.65 34.95
CA ILE A 202 13.88 -19.92 36.28
C ILE A 202 13.87 -18.68 37.19
N ALA A 203 13.86 -17.49 36.57
CA ALA A 203 13.72 -16.21 37.30
C ALA A 203 13.07 -15.17 36.39
N VAL A 204 12.33 -14.26 37.00
CA VAL A 204 11.75 -13.08 36.36
C VAL A 204 12.16 -11.85 37.14
N LYS A 205 12.64 -10.83 36.43
CA LYS A 205 13.13 -9.59 37.06
C LYS A 205 12.60 -8.38 36.28
N ARG A 206 12.27 -7.33 37.01
CA ARG A 206 11.91 -6.01 36.43
C ARG A 206 13.16 -5.15 36.28
N LEU A 207 13.29 -4.50 35.15
CA LEU A 207 14.27 -3.44 34.97
C LEU A 207 13.67 -2.10 35.45
N GLN A 208 14.30 -1.49 36.45
CA GLN A 208 13.90 -0.19 36.98
C GLN A 208 15.15 0.64 37.23
N GLU A 209 15.24 1.85 36.66
CA GLU A 209 16.38 2.76 36.80
C GLU A 209 17.73 2.09 36.53
N GLY A 210 17.78 1.25 35.46
CA GLY A 210 18.98 0.51 35.08
C GLY A 210 19.34 -0.69 35.96
N LYS A 211 18.52 -1.02 36.99
CA LYS A 211 18.75 -2.14 37.90
C LYS A 211 17.71 -3.23 37.78
N LEU A 212 18.15 -4.48 37.87
CA LEU A 212 17.27 -5.65 37.91
C LEU A 212 16.82 -5.96 39.31
N GLN A 213 15.52 -6.10 39.55
CA GLN A 213 14.90 -6.48 40.78
C GLN A 213 13.96 -7.67 40.56
N PRO A 214 13.91 -8.69 41.46
CA PRO A 214 12.90 -9.75 41.36
C PRO A 214 11.49 -9.16 41.36
N ALA A 215 10.72 -9.43 40.30
CA ALA A 215 9.34 -8.99 40.18
C ALA A 215 8.66 -9.73 39.02
N THR A 216 7.37 -9.95 39.13
CA THR A 216 6.52 -10.59 38.12
C THR A 216 5.68 -9.56 37.35
N GLU A 217 5.81 -8.27 37.68
CA GLU A 217 5.09 -7.19 36.99
C GLU A 217 5.98 -5.97 36.74
N ALA A 218 5.69 -5.25 35.67
CA ALA A 218 6.26 -3.93 35.37
C ALA A 218 5.17 -3.05 34.72
N LYS A 219 5.11 -1.76 35.13
CA LYS A 219 4.10 -0.80 34.65
C LYS A 219 4.72 0.57 34.36
N GLY A 220 4.06 1.31 33.46
CA GLY A 220 4.40 2.69 33.15
C GLY A 220 5.20 2.82 31.86
N ARG A 221 5.94 3.92 31.75
CA ARG A 221 6.79 4.18 30.56
C ARG A 221 7.99 3.24 30.55
N ASN A 222 8.23 2.59 29.42
CA ASN A 222 9.27 1.58 29.25
C ASN A 222 9.18 0.44 30.27
N ALA A 223 7.95 -0.03 30.59
CA ALA A 223 7.76 -1.21 31.40
C ALA A 223 8.55 -2.39 30.81
N CYS A 224 9.39 -3.04 31.64
CA CYS A 224 10.35 -4.02 31.19
C CYS A 224 10.45 -5.20 32.14
N LEU A 225 10.26 -6.43 31.62
CA LEU A 225 10.50 -7.68 32.33
C LEU A 225 11.55 -8.51 31.59
N LEU A 226 12.49 -9.05 32.35
CA LEU A 226 13.53 -9.96 31.94
C LEU A 226 13.21 -11.37 32.41
N LEU A 227 13.06 -12.31 31.52
CA LEU A 227 12.93 -13.73 31.80
C LEU A 227 14.29 -14.39 31.65
N GLN A 228 14.69 -15.18 32.65
CA GLN A 228 15.94 -15.93 32.69
C GLN A 228 15.66 -17.41 32.47
N PHE A 229 16.41 -18.03 31.62
CA PHE A 229 16.39 -19.47 31.32
C PHE A 229 17.77 -20.06 31.54
N ASP A 230 17.82 -21.32 31.96
CA ASP A 230 19.06 -22.04 32.13
C ASP A 230 18.91 -23.46 31.60
N GLY A 231 19.96 -24.03 31.04
CA GLY A 231 19.87 -25.37 30.53
C GLY A 231 20.92 -25.68 29.44
N PRO A 232 21.01 -26.97 29.04
CA PRO A 232 21.98 -27.44 28.06
C PRO A 232 21.61 -27.09 26.60
N ASN A 233 20.33 -26.70 26.35
CA ASN A 233 19.85 -26.42 25.01
C ASN A 233 20.45 -25.12 24.47
N THR A 234 20.84 -25.12 23.21
CA THR A 234 21.27 -23.92 22.49
C THR A 234 20.08 -23.19 21.81
N SER A 235 18.90 -23.77 21.77
CA SER A 235 17.71 -23.19 21.19
C SER A 235 16.68 -22.83 22.27
N LEU A 236 16.01 -21.71 22.09
CA LEU A 236 14.86 -21.27 22.90
C LEU A 236 13.76 -20.83 21.94
N ARG A 237 12.53 -21.35 22.13
CA ARG A 237 11.38 -20.97 21.32
C ARG A 237 10.38 -20.18 22.14
N MET A 238 9.74 -19.22 21.52
CA MET A 238 8.71 -18.39 22.13
C MET A 238 7.61 -18.09 21.12
N LYS A 239 6.37 -18.38 21.46
CA LYS A 239 5.20 -18.03 20.66
C LYS A 239 4.35 -17.01 21.39
N TYR A 240 3.64 -16.16 20.63
CA TYR A 240 2.79 -15.13 21.20
C TYR A 240 1.57 -14.85 20.31
N GLY A 241 0.52 -14.35 20.94
CA GLY A 241 -0.67 -13.81 20.28
C GLY A 241 -0.91 -12.37 20.67
N ILE A 242 -1.60 -11.64 19.84
CA ILE A 242 -2.03 -10.26 20.06
C ILE A 242 -3.55 -10.13 20.04
N SER A 243 -4.08 -9.06 20.62
CA SER A 243 -5.50 -8.71 20.61
C SER A 243 -5.67 -7.20 20.79
N PHE A 244 -6.77 -6.66 20.26
CA PHE A 244 -7.25 -5.31 20.60
C PHE A 244 -8.38 -5.35 21.66
N ILE A 245 -8.81 -6.54 22.08
CA ILE A 245 -9.89 -6.74 23.07
C ILE A 245 -9.32 -6.80 24.49
N ASP A 246 -8.53 -7.85 24.78
CA ASP A 246 -7.88 -8.05 26.09
C ASP A 246 -6.77 -9.15 26.01
N ALA A 247 -6.05 -9.34 27.14
CA ALA A 247 -4.98 -10.34 27.21
C ALA A 247 -5.50 -11.79 27.16
N ALA A 248 -6.74 -12.05 27.61
CA ALA A 248 -7.35 -13.38 27.52
C ALA A 248 -7.67 -13.73 26.06
N GLN A 249 -8.12 -12.76 25.29
CA GLN A 249 -8.33 -12.93 23.85
C GLN A 249 -6.99 -13.10 23.11
N ALA A 250 -5.93 -12.37 23.48
CA ALA A 250 -4.59 -12.58 22.91
C ALA A 250 -4.10 -14.02 23.12
N LYS A 251 -4.37 -14.58 24.32
CA LYS A 251 -4.10 -16.00 24.64
C LYS A 251 -4.93 -16.94 23.78
N ALA A 252 -6.23 -16.70 23.64
CA ALA A 252 -7.12 -17.51 22.82
C ALA A 252 -6.71 -17.52 21.34
N ASN A 253 -6.32 -16.35 20.80
CA ASN A 253 -5.80 -16.21 19.45
C ASN A 253 -4.54 -17.05 19.25
N LEU A 254 -3.60 -17.00 20.20
CA LEU A 254 -2.39 -17.83 20.18
C LEU A 254 -2.70 -19.33 20.18
N GLU A 255 -3.55 -19.79 21.11
CA GLU A 255 -3.89 -21.21 21.30
C GLU A 255 -4.62 -21.78 20.06
N ARG A 256 -5.45 -20.94 19.39
CA ARG A 256 -6.15 -21.32 18.17
C ARG A 256 -5.21 -21.47 16.98
N GLU A 257 -4.25 -20.53 16.80
CA GLU A 257 -3.45 -20.47 15.57
C GLU A 257 -2.15 -21.29 15.66
N ILE A 258 -1.50 -21.28 16.84
CA ILE A 258 -0.19 -21.93 17.04
C ILE A 258 -0.26 -22.86 18.25
N ALA A 259 -0.71 -24.10 18.03
CA ALA A 259 -0.87 -25.09 19.09
C ALA A 259 0.46 -25.57 19.69
N ASP A 260 1.46 -25.76 18.86
CA ASP A 260 2.81 -26.29 19.20
C ASP A 260 3.91 -25.24 18.97
N PHE A 261 5.19 -25.67 19.08
CA PHE A 261 6.35 -24.80 18.83
C PHE A 261 7.04 -25.11 17.48
N ASP A 262 6.27 -25.60 16.51
CA ASP A 262 6.77 -25.89 15.16
C ASP A 262 6.71 -24.63 14.26
N GLN A 263 7.81 -23.89 14.23
CA GLN A 263 7.94 -22.67 13.42
C GLN A 263 7.88 -22.95 11.92
N ASP A 264 8.41 -24.10 11.46
CA ASP A 264 8.41 -24.42 10.03
C ASP A 264 6.99 -24.71 9.52
N LYS A 265 6.14 -25.29 10.37
CA LYS A 265 4.71 -25.48 10.09
C LYS A 265 3.99 -24.14 9.94
N VAL A 266 4.26 -23.18 10.82
CA VAL A 266 3.67 -21.80 10.73
C VAL A 266 4.12 -21.12 9.45
N ALA A 267 5.43 -21.17 9.13
CA ALA A 267 5.99 -20.61 7.91
C ALA A 267 5.43 -21.28 6.65
N HIS A 268 5.28 -22.61 6.66
CA HIS A 268 4.68 -23.33 5.54
C HIS A 268 3.24 -22.92 5.27
N ASN A 269 2.43 -22.79 6.32
CA ASN A 269 1.04 -22.34 6.20
C ASN A 269 0.97 -20.91 5.62
N GLY A 270 1.79 -19.99 6.11
CA GLY A 270 1.89 -18.63 5.59
C GLY A 270 2.32 -18.59 4.13
N ARG A 271 3.30 -19.43 3.73
CA ARG A 271 3.69 -19.58 2.33
C ARG A 271 2.55 -20.03 1.42
N GLN A 272 1.79 -21.01 1.87
CA GLN A 272 0.64 -21.52 1.10
C GLN A 272 -0.46 -20.47 0.95
N GLU A 273 -0.72 -19.70 2.00
CA GLU A 273 -1.72 -18.63 1.98
C GLU A 273 -1.33 -17.53 1.00
N TRP A 274 -0.07 -17.09 1.03
CA TRP A 274 0.45 -16.13 0.08
C TRP A 274 0.40 -16.63 -1.37
N ASN A 275 0.76 -17.88 -1.61
CA ASN A 275 0.65 -18.47 -2.96
C ASN A 275 -0.80 -18.48 -3.47
N ARG A 276 -1.78 -18.70 -2.59
CA ARG A 276 -3.20 -18.63 -2.93
C ARG A 276 -3.63 -17.20 -3.25
N ALA A 277 -3.23 -16.21 -2.45
CA ALA A 277 -3.58 -14.81 -2.66
C ALA A 277 -2.95 -14.26 -3.94
N LEU A 278 -1.64 -14.45 -4.13
CA LEU A 278 -0.90 -13.96 -5.29
C LEU A 278 -1.26 -14.71 -6.59
N GLY A 279 -1.61 -15.99 -6.48
CA GLY A 279 -2.00 -16.84 -7.61
C GLY A 279 -3.35 -16.49 -8.25
N LYS A 280 -4.11 -15.55 -7.68
CA LYS A 280 -5.31 -14.99 -8.33
C LYS A 280 -4.97 -14.30 -9.65
N ILE A 281 -3.74 -13.80 -9.78
CA ILE A 281 -3.22 -13.27 -11.05
C ILE A 281 -1.93 -14.03 -11.40
N ALA A 282 -1.97 -14.75 -12.51
CA ALA A 282 -0.80 -15.43 -13.05
C ALA A 282 -0.25 -14.67 -14.26
N VAL A 283 1.03 -14.30 -14.24
CA VAL A 283 1.68 -13.57 -15.33
C VAL A 283 2.79 -14.40 -15.99
N GLU A 284 2.86 -14.33 -17.33
CA GLU A 284 3.87 -14.99 -18.15
C GLU A 284 4.63 -13.95 -18.98
N GLY A 285 5.93 -13.84 -18.77
CA GLY A 285 6.82 -12.90 -19.47
C GLY A 285 8.29 -13.29 -19.32
N GLU A 286 9.17 -12.62 -20.05
CA GLU A 286 10.61 -12.94 -20.05
C GLU A 286 11.36 -12.24 -18.92
N SER A 287 10.89 -11.06 -18.49
CA SER A 287 11.55 -10.26 -17.45
C SER A 287 11.20 -10.79 -16.06
N GLU A 288 12.18 -11.37 -15.39
CA GLU A 288 12.04 -11.78 -13.98
C GLU A 288 11.88 -10.57 -13.06
N SER A 289 12.56 -9.45 -13.37
CA SER A 289 12.44 -8.20 -12.61
C SER A 289 11.01 -7.64 -12.66
N ASP A 290 10.35 -7.66 -13.85
CA ASP A 290 8.96 -7.19 -13.97
C ASP A 290 8.01 -8.06 -13.16
N LYS A 291 8.23 -9.38 -13.12
CA LYS A 291 7.44 -10.29 -12.27
C LYS A 291 7.66 -10.00 -10.79
N GLN A 292 8.90 -9.73 -10.37
CA GLN A 292 9.19 -9.37 -8.98
C GLN A 292 8.53 -8.04 -8.60
N VAL A 293 8.59 -7.02 -9.44
CA VAL A 293 7.87 -5.76 -9.23
C VAL A 293 6.36 -6.00 -9.15
N PHE A 294 5.80 -6.80 -10.05
CA PHE A 294 4.37 -7.13 -10.07
C PHE A 294 3.91 -7.83 -8.79
N TYR A 295 4.56 -8.95 -8.42
CA TYR A 295 4.13 -9.73 -7.25
C TYR A 295 4.46 -9.03 -5.93
N THR A 296 5.53 -8.23 -5.87
CA THR A 296 5.82 -7.37 -4.72
C THR A 296 4.73 -6.29 -4.55
N SER A 297 4.32 -5.67 -5.64
CA SER A 297 3.22 -4.70 -5.62
C SER A 297 1.90 -5.38 -5.23
N LEU A 298 1.58 -6.54 -5.80
CA LEU A 298 0.37 -7.28 -5.44
C LEU A 298 0.39 -7.72 -3.95
N TYR A 299 1.54 -8.17 -3.41
CA TYR A 299 1.71 -8.47 -2.00
C TYR A 299 1.37 -7.26 -1.12
N ARG A 300 1.83 -6.05 -1.44
CA ARG A 300 1.58 -4.84 -0.66
C ARG A 300 0.11 -4.43 -0.63
N THR A 301 -0.66 -4.74 -1.66
CA THR A 301 -2.10 -4.47 -1.64
C THR A 301 -2.88 -5.32 -0.61
N TYR A 302 -2.24 -6.31 0.00
CA TYR A 302 -2.81 -7.13 1.09
C TYR A 302 -2.31 -6.73 2.49
N GLU A 303 -1.46 -5.72 2.62
CA GLU A 303 -1.04 -5.21 3.93
C GLU A 303 -2.18 -4.45 4.64
N ARG A 304 -2.99 -3.73 3.87
CA ARG A 304 -4.15 -2.94 4.33
C ARG A 304 -5.37 -3.18 3.43
N PRO A 305 -6.59 -2.90 3.92
CA PRO A 305 -6.94 -2.70 5.33
C PRO A 305 -6.79 -3.99 6.15
N VAL A 306 -6.78 -3.84 7.48
CA VAL A 306 -6.53 -4.91 8.45
C VAL A 306 -7.84 -5.45 9.01
N ASN A 307 -7.99 -6.79 9.02
CA ASN A 307 -9.09 -7.46 9.71
C ASN A 307 -8.77 -7.55 11.21
N ILE A 308 -9.57 -6.91 12.06
CA ILE A 308 -9.40 -6.91 13.50
C ILE A 308 -10.50 -7.70 14.25
N SER A 309 -11.27 -8.53 13.55
CA SER A 309 -12.22 -9.43 14.20
C SER A 309 -11.51 -10.58 14.92
N GLU A 310 -11.96 -10.88 16.13
CA GLU A 310 -11.40 -11.86 17.05
C GLU A 310 -12.55 -12.70 17.63
N ASP A 311 -12.71 -13.95 17.20
CA ASP A 311 -13.75 -14.88 17.65
C ASP A 311 -15.18 -14.28 17.60
N GLY A 312 -15.50 -13.60 16.49
CA GLY A 312 -16.82 -13.00 16.28
C GLY A 312 -17.02 -11.64 16.95
N ARG A 313 -15.96 -11.04 17.50
CA ARG A 313 -15.96 -9.74 18.18
C ARG A 313 -14.84 -8.84 17.64
N TYR A 314 -14.94 -7.55 17.86
CA TYR A 314 -13.87 -6.60 17.59
C TYR A 314 -13.93 -5.41 18.55
N PHE A 315 -12.80 -4.80 18.83
CA PHE A 315 -12.74 -3.50 19.49
C PHE A 315 -12.86 -2.39 18.45
N SER A 316 -13.78 -1.44 18.67
CA SER A 316 -13.90 -0.26 17.82
C SER A 316 -13.27 0.95 18.51
N ALA A 317 -12.27 1.55 17.87
CA ALA A 317 -11.70 2.81 18.31
C ALA A 317 -12.61 4.03 17.99
N PHE A 318 -13.72 3.82 17.26
CA PHE A 318 -14.65 4.88 16.88
C PHE A 318 -15.62 5.23 17.99
N ASP A 319 -15.89 4.32 18.93
CA ASP A 319 -16.70 4.55 20.14
C ASP A 319 -16.08 3.98 21.44
N GLY A 320 -14.89 3.38 21.35
CA GLY A 320 -14.16 2.80 22.47
C GLY A 320 -14.79 1.53 23.04
N LYS A 321 -15.60 0.78 22.27
CA LYS A 321 -16.34 -0.40 22.75
C LYS A 321 -16.00 -1.67 21.96
N ILE A 322 -16.31 -2.81 22.59
CA ILE A 322 -16.26 -4.13 21.97
C ILE A 322 -17.63 -4.44 21.37
N HIS A 323 -17.63 -4.83 20.10
CA HIS A 323 -18.82 -5.19 19.35
C HIS A 323 -18.80 -6.65 18.87
N GLN A 324 -19.99 -7.19 18.59
CA GLN A 324 -20.13 -8.44 17.83
C GLN A 324 -19.98 -8.13 16.35
N ASP A 325 -19.25 -8.98 15.61
CA ASP A 325 -19.09 -8.79 14.18
C ASP A 325 -20.24 -9.36 13.34
N GLY A 326 -21.13 -10.15 13.98
CA GLY A 326 -22.29 -10.74 13.30
C GLY A 326 -21.93 -11.73 12.20
N GLY A 327 -20.75 -12.35 12.27
CA GLY A 327 -20.21 -13.25 11.24
C GLY A 327 -19.64 -12.52 10.02
N ARG A 328 -19.45 -11.20 10.12
CA ARG A 328 -18.84 -10.36 9.08
C ARG A 328 -17.66 -9.62 9.65
N PRO A 329 -16.42 -9.94 9.22
CA PRO A 329 -15.21 -9.34 9.73
C PRO A 329 -15.22 -7.80 9.68
N PHE A 330 -14.65 -7.18 10.71
CA PHE A 330 -14.48 -5.74 10.78
C PHE A 330 -13.07 -5.38 10.35
N PHE A 331 -12.99 -4.52 9.32
CA PHE A 331 -11.75 -4.03 8.76
C PHE A 331 -11.52 -2.56 9.14
N THR A 332 -10.27 -2.21 9.40
CA THR A 332 -9.81 -0.83 9.64
C THR A 332 -8.41 -0.63 9.09
N ASP A 333 -7.77 0.52 9.33
CA ASP A 333 -6.46 0.90 8.80
C ASP A 333 -6.48 0.99 7.25
N ASP A 334 -7.43 1.78 6.75
CA ASP A 334 -7.58 2.06 5.32
C ASP A 334 -7.31 3.55 5.03
N TRP A 335 -6.40 3.80 4.11
CA TRP A 335 -6.01 5.13 3.71
C TRP A 335 -6.80 5.54 2.48
N ILE A 336 -8.07 5.89 2.70
CA ILE A 336 -9.07 6.04 1.65
C ILE A 336 -8.66 7.07 0.60
N TRP A 337 -7.96 8.15 0.99
CA TRP A 337 -7.50 9.18 0.04
C TRP A 337 -6.55 8.60 -1.03
N ASP A 338 -5.78 7.58 -0.66
CA ASP A 338 -4.82 6.88 -1.51
C ASP A 338 -5.47 5.66 -2.18
N SER A 339 -6.17 4.85 -1.39
CA SER A 339 -6.67 3.52 -1.77
C SER A 339 -7.85 3.57 -2.75
N TYR A 340 -8.68 4.64 -2.75
CA TYR A 340 -9.88 4.72 -3.59
C TYR A 340 -9.56 4.66 -5.09
N ARG A 341 -8.39 5.14 -5.51
CA ARG A 341 -8.02 5.30 -6.92
C ARG A 341 -7.84 3.97 -7.64
N ALA A 342 -7.18 3.02 -7.03
CA ALA A 342 -6.87 1.73 -7.65
C ALA A 342 -7.02 0.53 -6.70
N HIS A 343 -6.74 0.69 -5.40
CA HIS A 343 -6.69 -0.41 -4.47
C HIS A 343 -8.08 -1.04 -4.23
N HIS A 344 -9.11 -0.22 -3.91
CA HIS A 344 -10.51 -0.72 -3.83
C HIS A 344 -11.00 -1.29 -5.16
N PRO A 345 -10.80 -0.63 -6.33
CA PRO A 345 -11.14 -1.24 -7.62
C PRO A 345 -10.45 -2.59 -7.88
N LEU A 346 -9.22 -2.79 -7.39
CA LEU A 346 -8.52 -4.08 -7.50
C LEU A 346 -9.16 -5.14 -6.62
N ARG A 347 -9.55 -4.79 -5.38
CA ARG A 347 -10.26 -5.69 -4.45
C ARG A 347 -11.63 -6.09 -4.97
N VAL A 348 -12.39 -5.16 -5.54
CA VAL A 348 -13.67 -5.47 -6.20
C VAL A 348 -13.48 -6.58 -7.25
N LEU A 349 -12.35 -6.58 -7.94
CA LEU A 349 -12.04 -7.57 -8.98
C LEU A 349 -11.56 -8.91 -8.39
N LEU A 350 -10.70 -8.89 -7.38
CA LEU A 350 -10.00 -10.07 -6.87
C LEU A 350 -10.64 -10.67 -5.61
N ASP A 351 -11.22 -9.83 -4.74
CA ASP A 351 -11.70 -10.18 -3.41
C ASP A 351 -13.02 -9.47 -3.06
N PRO A 352 -14.08 -9.65 -3.86
CA PRO A 352 -15.35 -8.92 -3.69
C PRO A 352 -16.02 -9.16 -2.33
N GLU A 353 -15.79 -10.32 -1.70
CA GLU A 353 -16.29 -10.60 -0.35
C GLU A 353 -15.56 -9.77 0.71
N ALA A 354 -14.23 -9.71 0.64
CA ALA A 354 -13.43 -8.86 1.53
C ALA A 354 -13.80 -7.38 1.33
N GLU A 355 -13.91 -6.92 0.08
CA GLU A 355 -14.34 -5.55 -0.23
C GLU A 355 -15.73 -5.25 0.34
N SER A 356 -16.67 -6.17 0.19
CA SER A 356 -18.01 -6.06 0.78
C SER A 356 -17.97 -5.89 2.31
N ASN A 357 -17.07 -6.60 3.00
CA ASN A 357 -16.89 -6.49 4.44
C ASN A 357 -16.18 -5.19 4.85
N ILE A 358 -15.25 -4.71 4.04
CA ILE A 358 -14.58 -3.41 4.23
C ILE A 358 -15.62 -2.27 4.16
N LEU A 359 -16.44 -2.24 3.11
CA LEU A 359 -17.48 -1.23 2.96
C LEU A 359 -18.56 -1.32 4.05
N HIS A 360 -18.90 -2.54 4.48
CA HIS A 360 -19.76 -2.74 5.64
C HIS A 360 -19.13 -2.22 6.93
N SER A 361 -17.80 -2.33 7.06
CA SER A 361 -17.07 -1.75 8.20
C SER A 361 -17.13 -0.22 8.19
N PHE A 362 -17.05 0.42 7.02
CA PHE A 362 -17.22 1.89 6.92
C PHE A 362 -18.61 2.33 7.40
N VAL A 363 -19.66 1.58 7.08
CA VAL A 363 -21.02 1.86 7.59
C VAL A 363 -21.05 1.70 9.12
N ARG A 364 -20.47 0.62 9.67
CA ARG A 364 -20.38 0.44 11.13
C ARG A 364 -19.60 1.56 11.82
N MET A 365 -18.48 2.00 11.25
CA MET A 365 -17.69 3.12 11.77
C MET A 365 -18.57 4.39 11.86
N SER A 366 -19.34 4.68 10.80
CA SER A 366 -20.24 5.85 10.82
C SER A 366 -21.34 5.76 11.88
N GLU A 367 -21.86 4.55 12.17
CA GLU A 367 -22.85 4.31 13.22
C GLU A 367 -22.26 4.38 14.65
N GLN A 368 -20.95 4.18 14.80
CA GLN A 368 -20.22 4.17 16.06
C GLN A 368 -19.62 5.54 16.42
N MET A 369 -19.44 6.43 15.46
CA MET A 369 -19.01 7.80 15.73
C MET A 369 -20.16 8.65 16.30
N ASP A 370 -19.83 9.69 17.07
CA ASP A 370 -20.80 10.65 17.63
C ASP A 370 -21.73 11.28 16.55
N ARG A 371 -21.20 11.39 15.34
CA ARG A 371 -21.93 11.85 14.16
C ARG A 371 -21.83 10.79 13.08
N PRO A 372 -22.94 10.44 12.40
CA PRO A 372 -22.97 9.36 11.42
C PRO A 372 -22.35 9.79 10.07
N TRP A 373 -21.11 10.25 10.11
CA TRP A 373 -20.33 10.59 8.92
C TRP A 373 -19.50 9.40 8.45
N LEU A 374 -19.33 9.28 7.14
CA LEU A 374 -18.43 8.31 6.58
C LEU A 374 -16.99 8.62 7.05
N PRO A 375 -16.17 7.60 7.44
CA PRO A 375 -14.78 7.85 7.80
C PRO A 375 -13.99 8.43 6.63
N THR A 376 -13.03 9.28 6.94
CA THR A 376 -12.16 9.92 5.94
C THR A 376 -10.84 9.17 5.79
N PHE A 377 -10.26 8.77 6.93
CA PHE A 377 -8.97 8.08 6.97
C PHE A 377 -8.93 7.18 8.21
N PRO A 378 -9.65 6.03 8.18
CA PRO A 378 -9.73 5.13 9.33
C PRO A 378 -8.39 4.45 9.59
N GLU A 379 -7.93 4.55 10.82
CA GLU A 379 -6.76 3.85 11.36
C GLU A 379 -7.19 2.90 12.50
N ILE A 380 -6.27 2.10 13.02
CA ILE A 380 -6.55 1.21 14.16
C ILE A 380 -7.01 2.02 15.40
N THR A 381 -6.55 3.26 15.51
CA THR A 381 -6.87 4.17 16.63
C THR A 381 -8.06 5.09 16.39
N GLY A 382 -8.87 4.84 15.35
CA GLY A 382 -10.02 5.63 14.96
C GLY A 382 -9.82 6.42 13.67
N ASP A 383 -10.75 7.31 13.32
CA ASP A 383 -10.62 8.14 12.11
C ASP A 383 -9.67 9.31 12.35
N SER A 384 -8.47 9.24 11.78
CA SER A 384 -7.47 10.32 11.89
C SER A 384 -7.80 11.53 11.01
N ARG A 385 -8.72 11.37 10.05
CA ARG A 385 -9.19 12.39 9.10
C ARG A 385 -8.07 13.10 8.36
N ARG A 386 -6.96 12.41 8.17
CA ARG A 386 -5.84 12.89 7.37
C ARG A 386 -6.30 13.22 5.95
N MET A 387 -5.52 14.04 5.28
CA MET A 387 -5.75 14.46 3.91
C MET A 387 -6.99 15.35 3.73
N ASN A 388 -7.36 15.62 2.50
CA ASN A 388 -8.50 16.44 2.11
C ASN A 388 -9.59 15.58 1.45
N SER A 389 -10.79 16.14 1.25
CA SER A 389 -11.92 15.51 0.58
C SER A 389 -12.53 14.32 1.35
N ASN A 390 -13.53 13.65 0.78
CA ASN A 390 -14.27 12.55 1.41
C ASN A 390 -14.45 11.39 0.43
N HIS A 391 -13.35 10.91 -0.15
CA HIS A 391 -13.33 9.93 -1.25
C HIS A 391 -13.89 8.54 -0.91
N GLY A 392 -14.26 8.29 0.34
CA GLY A 392 -15.04 7.10 0.70
C GLY A 392 -16.31 6.94 -0.11
N VAL A 393 -16.94 8.05 -0.57
CA VAL A 393 -18.10 7.98 -1.46
C VAL A 393 -17.75 7.40 -2.83
N ALA A 394 -16.53 7.62 -3.32
CA ALA A 394 -16.08 7.06 -4.59
C ALA A 394 -15.91 5.53 -4.50
N THR A 395 -15.37 5.00 -3.38
CA THR A 395 -15.29 3.56 -3.12
C THR A 395 -16.68 2.92 -3.06
N LEU A 396 -17.62 3.56 -2.36
CA LEU A 396 -19.00 3.06 -2.27
C LEU A 396 -19.67 2.98 -3.65
N LEU A 397 -19.56 4.04 -4.46
CA LEU A 397 -20.15 4.10 -5.79
C LEU A 397 -19.50 3.07 -6.74
N ASP A 398 -18.17 3.00 -6.75
CA ASP A 398 -17.41 2.08 -7.61
C ASP A 398 -17.79 0.64 -7.35
N ALA A 399 -17.75 0.23 -6.10
CA ALA A 399 -18.13 -1.12 -5.67
C ALA A 399 -19.61 -1.42 -5.98
N TYR A 400 -20.52 -0.49 -5.70
CA TYR A 400 -21.94 -0.68 -5.97
C TYR A 400 -22.22 -0.87 -7.45
N ARG A 401 -21.63 -0.04 -8.34
CA ARG A 401 -21.79 -0.16 -9.80
C ARG A 401 -21.14 -1.41 -10.36
N LYS A 402 -20.09 -1.90 -9.72
CA LYS A 402 -19.42 -3.15 -10.06
C LYS A 402 -20.05 -4.40 -9.42
N GLY A 403 -21.21 -4.28 -8.79
CA GLY A 403 -22.02 -5.41 -8.35
C GLY A 403 -21.89 -5.82 -6.89
N ILE A 404 -21.07 -5.12 -6.06
CA ILE A 404 -21.00 -5.37 -4.62
C ILE A 404 -22.30 -4.93 -3.95
N ARG A 405 -22.94 -5.82 -3.19
CA ARG A 405 -24.25 -5.61 -2.57
C ARG A 405 -24.29 -5.95 -1.07
N GLY A 406 -23.17 -6.37 -0.50
CA GLY A 406 -23.13 -6.86 0.87
C GLY A 406 -23.05 -5.78 1.95
N PHE A 407 -23.29 -4.49 1.65
CA PHE A 407 -23.36 -3.41 2.63
C PHE A 407 -24.69 -2.63 2.50
N ASP A 408 -25.09 -1.95 3.56
CA ASP A 408 -26.30 -1.12 3.54
C ASP A 408 -26.02 0.20 2.79
N VAL A 409 -26.38 0.21 1.51
CA VAL A 409 -26.11 1.34 0.61
C VAL A 409 -26.89 2.60 1.00
N GLN A 410 -28.06 2.47 1.64
CA GLN A 410 -28.84 3.61 2.11
C GLN A 410 -28.14 4.32 3.27
N LYS A 411 -27.69 3.54 4.28
CA LYS A 411 -26.90 4.07 5.39
C LYS A 411 -25.57 4.65 4.90
N ALA A 412 -24.88 3.94 4.01
CA ALA A 412 -23.63 4.40 3.40
C ALA A 412 -23.82 5.75 2.67
N TYR A 413 -24.90 5.89 1.91
CA TYR A 413 -25.24 7.13 1.22
C TYR A 413 -25.46 8.28 2.22
N LEU A 414 -26.26 8.04 3.27
CA LEU A 414 -26.52 9.07 4.29
C LEU A 414 -25.25 9.50 5.03
N ALA A 415 -24.38 8.53 5.37
CA ALA A 415 -23.10 8.79 6.01
C ALA A 415 -22.15 9.60 5.09
N ALA A 416 -22.10 9.27 3.80
CA ALA A 416 -21.32 10.00 2.81
C ALA A 416 -21.86 11.43 2.60
N LYS A 417 -23.19 11.57 2.52
CA LYS A 417 -23.85 12.88 2.41
C LYS A 417 -23.52 13.75 3.62
N GLY A 418 -23.61 13.20 4.84
CA GLY A 418 -23.25 13.91 6.07
C GLY A 418 -21.78 14.34 6.10
N ALA A 419 -20.86 13.46 5.69
CA ALA A 419 -19.44 13.77 5.64
C ALA A 419 -19.09 14.90 4.64
N ILE A 420 -19.89 15.09 3.59
CA ILE A 420 -19.65 16.12 2.56
C ILE A 420 -20.43 17.42 2.87
N THR A 421 -21.60 17.35 3.53
CA THR A 421 -22.50 18.51 3.67
C THR A 421 -22.63 19.04 5.10
N GLU A 422 -22.28 18.26 6.12
CA GLU A 422 -22.44 18.59 7.54
C GLU A 422 -21.12 18.70 8.30
N LYS A 423 -20.07 17.99 7.85
CA LYS A 423 -18.70 18.10 8.34
C LYS A 423 -18.00 19.23 7.61
N THR A 424 -17.03 19.90 8.27
CA THR A 424 -16.17 20.84 7.56
C THR A 424 -15.33 20.14 6.47
N LEU A 425 -15.13 20.85 5.36
CA LEU A 425 -14.26 20.42 4.26
C LEU A 425 -12.77 20.72 4.56
N ALA A 426 -12.49 21.41 5.66
CA ALA A 426 -11.11 21.69 6.07
C ALA A 426 -10.34 20.37 6.31
N PRO A 427 -9.15 20.18 5.71
CA PRO A 427 -8.33 18.98 5.94
C PRO A 427 -8.00 18.76 7.42
N TRP A 428 -7.92 17.49 7.86
CA TRP A 428 -7.60 17.07 9.23
C TRP A 428 -8.53 17.64 10.31
N SER A 429 -9.78 17.91 9.99
CA SER A 429 -10.75 18.46 10.93
C SER A 429 -11.96 17.54 11.11
N ASP A 430 -12.41 17.43 12.35
CA ASP A 430 -13.60 16.69 12.76
C ASP A 430 -14.77 17.58 13.12
N LYS A 431 -14.61 18.87 12.90
CA LYS A 431 -15.62 19.86 13.27
C LYS A 431 -16.81 19.82 12.32
N PRO A 432 -17.99 20.24 12.78
CA PRO A 432 -19.11 20.53 11.91
C PRO A 432 -18.76 21.62 10.89
N ALA A 433 -19.52 21.65 9.79
CA ALA A 433 -19.44 22.70 8.79
C ALA A 433 -19.52 24.09 9.43
N GLY A 434 -18.55 24.94 9.09
CA GLY A 434 -18.41 26.30 9.60
C GLY A 434 -18.69 27.37 8.54
N LYS A 435 -18.17 28.58 8.78
CA LYS A 435 -18.36 29.71 7.85
C LYS A 435 -17.70 29.48 6.50
N MET A 436 -16.54 28.82 6.48
CA MET A 436 -15.84 28.46 5.25
C MET A 436 -16.69 27.51 4.38
N ASP A 437 -17.34 26.55 5.00
CA ASP A 437 -18.20 25.58 4.29
C ASP A 437 -19.49 26.21 3.78
N LEU A 438 -20.07 27.15 4.54
CA LEU A 438 -21.21 27.96 4.07
C LEU A 438 -20.83 28.80 2.85
N PHE A 439 -19.63 29.39 2.84
CA PHE A 439 -19.11 30.09 1.66
C PHE A 439 -18.97 29.14 0.47
N PHE A 440 -18.40 27.95 0.67
CA PHE A 440 -18.32 26.94 -0.39
C PHE A 440 -19.69 26.56 -0.94
N LYS A 441 -20.68 26.36 -0.07
CA LYS A 441 -22.05 26.04 -0.48
C LYS A 441 -22.68 27.14 -1.33
N GLU A 442 -22.39 28.41 -1.04
CA GLU A 442 -22.91 29.58 -1.76
C GLU A 442 -22.13 29.86 -3.06
N LYS A 443 -20.80 29.86 -3.00
CA LYS A 443 -19.93 30.33 -4.09
C LYS A 443 -19.33 29.19 -4.91
N GLY A 444 -19.32 27.95 -4.41
CA GLY A 444 -18.82 26.79 -5.10
C GLY A 444 -17.29 26.65 -5.12
N TYR A 445 -16.58 27.32 -4.21
CA TYR A 445 -15.12 27.11 -4.00
C TYR A 445 -14.71 27.49 -2.58
N ILE A 446 -13.61 26.92 -2.11
CA ILE A 446 -13.00 27.30 -0.83
C ILE A 446 -12.21 28.59 -1.05
N PRO A 447 -12.42 29.66 -0.23
CA PRO A 447 -11.73 30.93 -0.42
C PRO A 447 -10.27 30.83 0.06
N ALA A 448 -9.36 31.32 -0.75
CA ALA A 448 -7.93 31.39 -0.45
C ALA A 448 -7.59 32.64 0.35
N LEU A 449 -6.49 32.59 1.11
CA LEU A 449 -5.85 33.74 1.74
C LEU A 449 -4.77 34.30 0.82
N HIS A 450 -4.59 35.61 0.85
CA HIS A 450 -3.40 36.24 0.27
C HIS A 450 -2.15 35.93 1.09
N PRO A 451 -0.96 35.95 0.49
CA PRO A 451 0.29 35.77 1.24
C PRO A 451 0.37 36.72 2.44
N GLY A 452 0.60 36.16 3.63
CA GLY A 452 0.71 36.91 4.88
C GLY A 452 -0.63 37.19 5.60
N GLU A 453 -1.78 36.87 5.01
CA GLU A 453 -3.06 36.94 5.71
C GLU A 453 -3.16 35.88 6.79
N LYS A 454 -3.79 36.23 7.92
CA LYS A 454 -3.98 35.32 9.03
C LYS A 454 -5.25 34.49 8.84
N GLU A 455 -5.16 33.21 9.21
CA GLU A 455 -6.33 32.32 9.26
C GLU A 455 -7.30 32.79 10.35
N ILE A 456 -8.58 32.86 10.01
CA ILE A 456 -9.66 33.30 10.89
C ILE A 456 -10.70 32.21 11.18
N TYR A 457 -10.67 31.10 10.42
CA TYR A 457 -11.59 29.99 10.60
C TYR A 457 -11.01 28.94 11.58
N PRO A 458 -11.66 28.71 12.74
CA PRO A 458 -11.11 27.85 13.78
C PRO A 458 -11.10 26.36 13.41
N GLU A 459 -11.80 25.97 12.35
CA GLU A 459 -11.81 24.60 11.81
C GLU A 459 -10.55 24.28 11.02
N VAL A 460 -9.82 25.27 10.53
CA VAL A 460 -8.64 25.07 9.68
C VAL A 460 -7.44 24.65 10.52
N HIS A 461 -6.81 23.53 10.15
CA HIS A 461 -5.61 23.02 10.82
C HIS A 461 -4.39 23.90 10.51
N GLY A 462 -3.58 24.20 11.53
CA GLY A 462 -2.48 25.15 11.41
C GLY A 462 -1.38 24.74 10.41
N PHE A 463 -1.10 23.45 10.26
CA PHE A 463 -0.13 22.93 9.29
C PHE A 463 -0.78 22.64 7.92
N GLU A 464 -1.94 21.96 7.90
CA GLU A 464 -2.60 21.57 6.65
C GLU A 464 -3.21 22.74 5.88
N ARG A 465 -3.52 23.85 6.54
CA ARG A 465 -4.13 25.02 5.90
C ARG A 465 -5.48 24.70 5.25
N ARG A 466 -5.96 25.60 4.37
CA ARG A 466 -7.24 25.44 3.66
C ARG A 466 -7.15 24.52 2.46
N GLN A 467 -6.01 24.45 1.79
CA GLN A 467 -5.82 23.77 0.50
C GLN A 467 -6.95 24.06 -0.50
N PRO A 468 -7.31 25.34 -0.76
CA PRO A 468 -8.58 25.71 -1.38
C PRO A 468 -8.77 25.11 -2.77
N VAL A 469 -7.72 24.96 -3.56
CA VAL A 469 -7.81 24.33 -4.90
C VAL A 469 -8.01 22.82 -4.76
N ALA A 470 -7.15 22.13 -4.01
CA ALA A 470 -7.25 20.68 -3.85
C ALA A 470 -8.61 20.27 -3.25
N VAL A 471 -9.08 20.98 -2.20
CA VAL A 471 -10.37 20.71 -1.57
C VAL A 471 -11.55 20.97 -2.53
N THR A 472 -11.49 22.05 -3.30
CA THR A 472 -12.59 22.35 -4.26
C THR A 472 -12.67 21.33 -5.37
N LEU A 473 -11.52 20.88 -5.92
CA LEU A 473 -11.47 19.87 -6.99
C LEU A 473 -11.91 18.51 -6.45
N GLY A 474 -11.33 18.05 -5.35
CA GLY A 474 -11.66 16.76 -4.74
C GLY A 474 -13.13 16.70 -4.29
N THR A 475 -13.66 17.76 -3.67
CA THR A 475 -15.07 17.82 -3.29
C THR A 475 -16.01 17.86 -4.53
N SER A 476 -15.58 18.45 -5.65
CA SER A 476 -16.36 18.38 -6.90
C SER A 476 -16.51 16.94 -7.40
N TYR A 477 -15.47 16.13 -7.26
CA TYR A 477 -15.53 14.70 -7.58
C TYR A 477 -16.39 13.93 -6.56
N ASP A 478 -16.25 14.19 -5.28
CA ASP A 478 -17.08 13.57 -4.23
C ASP A 478 -18.58 13.88 -4.45
N LEU A 479 -18.91 15.11 -4.81
CA LEU A 479 -20.28 15.52 -5.14
C LEU A 479 -20.81 14.81 -6.40
N TRP A 480 -19.96 14.57 -7.41
CA TRP A 480 -20.34 13.75 -8.55
C TRP A 480 -20.63 12.31 -8.11
N CYS A 481 -19.76 11.72 -7.30
CA CYS A 481 -19.98 10.37 -6.77
C CYS A 481 -21.28 10.28 -5.96
N LEU A 482 -21.52 11.26 -5.10
CA LEU A 482 -22.74 11.34 -4.29
C LEU A 482 -23.99 11.48 -5.15
N ALA A 483 -23.94 12.33 -6.19
CA ALA A 483 -25.02 12.46 -7.15
C ALA A 483 -25.33 11.15 -7.86
N GLN A 484 -24.27 10.46 -8.36
CA GLN A 484 -24.45 9.19 -9.06
C GLN A 484 -25.05 8.13 -8.12
N LEU A 485 -24.62 8.08 -6.85
CA LEU A 485 -25.17 7.15 -5.86
C LEU A 485 -26.64 7.51 -5.53
N ALA A 486 -26.97 8.80 -5.42
CA ALA A 486 -28.37 9.28 -5.29
C ALA A 486 -29.24 8.82 -6.47
N ASN A 487 -28.71 8.88 -7.70
CA ASN A 487 -29.41 8.39 -8.89
C ASN A 487 -29.66 6.88 -8.84
N GLU A 488 -28.68 6.08 -8.43
CA GLU A 488 -28.82 4.62 -8.24
C GLU A 488 -29.91 4.28 -7.19
N LEU A 489 -30.10 5.17 -6.21
CA LEU A 489 -31.11 5.05 -5.13
C LEU A 489 -32.45 5.71 -5.46
N GLY A 490 -32.58 6.38 -6.59
CA GLY A 490 -33.80 7.07 -7.01
C GLY A 490 -34.08 8.38 -6.26
N ILE A 491 -33.07 9.00 -5.63
CA ILE A 491 -33.19 10.26 -4.85
C ILE A 491 -32.95 11.44 -5.80
N LYS A 492 -34.00 11.86 -6.52
CA LYS A 492 -33.89 12.82 -7.64
C LYS A 492 -33.38 14.20 -7.23
N ASP A 493 -33.94 14.76 -6.14
CA ASP A 493 -33.60 16.13 -5.70
C ASP A 493 -32.08 16.22 -5.34
N ASP A 494 -31.55 15.23 -4.65
CA ASP A 494 -30.14 15.15 -4.33
C ASP A 494 -29.26 14.93 -5.58
N TYR A 495 -29.74 14.11 -6.52
CA TYR A 495 -29.06 13.92 -7.80
C TYR A 495 -28.90 15.25 -8.55
N GLU A 496 -29.98 16.00 -8.72
CA GLU A 496 -29.96 17.28 -9.44
C GLU A 496 -29.06 18.31 -8.74
N LEU A 497 -29.18 18.41 -7.40
CA LEU A 497 -28.38 19.32 -6.59
C LEU A 497 -26.87 19.01 -6.72
N PHE A 498 -26.48 17.75 -6.45
CA PHE A 498 -25.07 17.37 -6.39
C PHE A 498 -24.45 17.29 -7.79
N MET A 499 -25.20 16.92 -8.81
CA MET A 499 -24.72 17.02 -10.20
C MET A 499 -24.39 18.46 -10.60
N LYS A 500 -25.22 19.43 -10.22
CA LYS A 500 -24.91 20.84 -10.45
C LYS A 500 -23.63 21.26 -9.72
N GLN A 501 -23.48 20.86 -8.46
CA GLN A 501 -22.32 21.20 -7.65
C GLN A 501 -21.04 20.47 -8.07
N SER A 502 -21.14 19.33 -8.74
CA SER A 502 -19.97 18.60 -9.27
C SER A 502 -19.16 19.39 -10.31
N PHE A 503 -19.71 20.48 -10.83
CA PHE A 503 -19.03 21.42 -11.71
C PHE A 503 -18.33 22.58 -10.97
N ASN A 504 -18.30 22.57 -9.65
CA ASN A 504 -17.71 23.65 -8.84
C ASN A 504 -16.22 23.91 -9.14
N TYR A 505 -15.47 22.90 -9.63
CA TYR A 505 -14.10 23.08 -10.10
C TYR A 505 -13.94 24.19 -11.14
N ARG A 506 -14.98 24.46 -11.97
CA ARG A 506 -14.97 25.54 -12.97
C ARG A 506 -14.78 26.93 -12.36
N ASN A 507 -15.20 27.13 -11.10
CA ASN A 507 -15.05 28.42 -10.42
C ASN A 507 -13.60 28.82 -10.22
N LEU A 508 -12.70 27.85 -10.16
CA LEU A 508 -11.25 28.08 -10.00
C LEU A 508 -10.48 27.99 -11.32
N PHE A 509 -11.11 27.63 -12.43
CA PHE A 509 -10.43 27.55 -13.71
C PHE A 509 -10.07 28.92 -14.26
N ASN A 510 -8.79 29.15 -14.54
CA ASN A 510 -8.30 30.39 -15.13
C ASN A 510 -8.15 30.21 -16.65
N GLU A 511 -9.04 30.89 -17.41
CA GLU A 511 -9.10 30.79 -18.88
C GLU A 511 -7.82 31.27 -19.59
N GLN A 512 -7.01 32.15 -18.95
CA GLN A 512 -5.79 32.67 -19.55
C GLN A 512 -4.62 31.71 -19.39
N THR A 513 -4.50 31.08 -18.21
CA THR A 513 -3.34 30.24 -17.86
C THR A 513 -3.65 28.74 -18.03
N LYS A 514 -4.95 28.40 -18.12
CA LYS A 514 -5.43 27.03 -18.22
C LYS A 514 -5.03 26.16 -17.00
N PHE A 515 -4.88 26.77 -15.83
CA PHE A 515 -4.70 26.14 -14.53
C PHE A 515 -5.92 26.38 -13.64
N PHE A 516 -6.11 25.52 -12.63
CA PHE A 516 -6.94 25.84 -11.49
C PHE A 516 -6.16 26.72 -10.55
N HIS A 517 -6.72 27.88 -10.23
CA HIS A 517 -6.05 28.98 -9.56
C HIS A 517 -6.86 29.37 -8.31
N PRO A 518 -6.24 29.58 -7.14
CA PRO A 518 -6.95 29.98 -5.94
C PRO A 518 -7.57 31.38 -6.08
N LYS A 519 -8.76 31.55 -5.50
CA LYS A 519 -9.50 32.82 -5.43
C LYS A 519 -9.75 33.23 -3.98
N ASP A 520 -9.70 34.53 -3.74
CA ASP A 520 -10.11 35.14 -2.48
C ASP A 520 -11.65 35.13 -2.28
N GLU A 521 -12.13 35.61 -1.13
CA GLU A 521 -13.57 35.71 -0.83
C GLU A 521 -14.33 36.69 -1.76
N LYS A 522 -13.62 37.61 -2.42
CA LYS A 522 -14.22 38.56 -3.38
C LYS A 522 -14.27 38.01 -4.80
N GLY A 523 -13.74 36.80 -5.03
CA GLY A 523 -13.70 36.16 -6.34
C GLY A 523 -12.51 36.54 -7.21
N ASN A 524 -11.51 37.26 -6.68
CA ASN A 524 -10.30 37.59 -7.40
C ASN A 524 -9.28 36.48 -7.31
N PHE A 525 -8.59 36.20 -8.39
CA PHE A 525 -7.45 35.27 -8.38
C PHE A 525 -6.30 35.82 -7.53
N ILE A 526 -5.68 34.96 -6.73
CA ILE A 526 -4.50 35.32 -5.93
C ILE A 526 -3.33 35.65 -6.86
N MET A 527 -2.76 36.85 -6.75
CA MET A 527 -1.65 37.33 -7.57
C MET A 527 -0.62 38.11 -6.71
N PRO A 528 0.69 37.98 -6.97
CA PRO A 528 1.33 37.03 -7.92
C PRO A 528 1.21 35.58 -7.45
N PHE A 529 1.30 34.63 -8.38
CA PHE A 529 1.10 33.22 -8.09
C PHE A 529 2.18 32.33 -8.72
N ASP A 530 2.77 31.43 -7.93
CA ASP A 530 3.78 30.47 -8.38
C ASP A 530 3.15 29.09 -8.58
N TYR A 531 2.99 28.67 -9.82
CA TYR A 531 2.39 27.38 -10.17
C TYR A 531 3.24 26.16 -9.80
N VAL A 532 4.52 26.36 -9.49
CA VAL A 532 5.44 25.28 -9.09
C VAL A 532 5.48 25.12 -7.58
N PHE A 533 5.61 26.23 -6.84
CA PHE A 533 5.91 26.21 -5.41
C PHE A 533 4.73 26.57 -4.49
N SER A 534 3.51 26.44 -4.95
CA SER A 534 2.30 26.77 -4.17
C SER A 534 1.60 25.52 -3.58
N GLY A 535 2.31 24.38 -3.46
CA GLY A 535 1.82 23.13 -2.90
C GLY A 535 2.91 22.36 -2.16
N GLY A 536 2.62 21.12 -1.76
CA GLY A 536 3.53 20.23 -1.04
C GLY A 536 3.62 20.52 0.45
N GLN A 537 4.44 19.77 1.19
CA GLN A 537 4.57 19.91 2.65
C GLN A 537 5.07 21.30 3.09
N GLY A 538 5.84 21.99 2.25
CA GLY A 538 6.34 23.31 2.54
C GLY A 538 5.38 24.46 2.20
N ALA A 539 4.28 24.20 1.47
CA ALA A 539 3.38 25.25 0.99
C ALA A 539 1.95 24.72 0.74
N ARG A 540 1.26 24.33 1.80
CA ARG A 540 -0.12 23.80 1.74
C ARG A 540 -1.19 24.91 1.69
N GLU A 541 -0.83 26.13 1.41
CA GLU A 541 -1.76 27.26 1.36
C GLU A 541 -2.84 27.09 0.29
N TYR A 542 -2.53 26.45 -0.85
CA TYR A 542 -3.43 26.40 -2.00
C TYR A 542 -3.71 25.00 -2.53
N TYR A 543 -2.71 24.11 -2.52
CA TYR A 543 -2.81 22.73 -2.96
C TYR A 543 -2.49 21.77 -1.81
N GLY A 544 -2.68 20.48 -2.03
CA GLY A 544 -2.24 19.43 -1.11
C GLY A 544 -0.74 19.13 -1.27
N GLU A 545 -0.39 17.88 -1.46
CA GLU A 545 1.00 17.39 -1.47
C GLU A 545 1.76 17.71 -2.76
N ASN A 546 1.06 18.00 -3.84
CA ASN A 546 1.60 18.35 -5.15
C ASN A 546 1.35 19.82 -5.49
N ASN A 547 1.83 20.27 -6.66
CA ASN A 547 1.68 21.63 -7.15
C ASN A 547 0.59 21.78 -8.22
N ALA A 548 0.43 22.98 -8.76
CA ALA A 548 -0.58 23.28 -9.77
C ALA A 548 -0.47 22.45 -11.04
N TRP A 549 0.73 22.00 -11.42
CA TRP A 549 0.93 21.16 -12.60
C TRP A 549 0.25 19.81 -12.49
N ILE A 550 0.19 19.22 -11.29
CA ILE A 550 -0.53 17.97 -11.03
C ILE A 550 -2.03 18.25 -10.88
N TYR A 551 -2.40 19.20 -10.04
CA TYR A 551 -3.82 19.50 -9.79
C TYR A 551 -4.57 20.07 -11.00
N ARG A 552 -3.87 20.51 -12.05
CA ARG A 552 -4.44 20.86 -13.35
C ARG A 552 -5.31 19.76 -13.95
N TRP A 553 -5.07 18.50 -13.58
CA TRP A 553 -5.69 17.32 -14.16
C TRP A 553 -6.69 16.63 -13.22
N ASP A 554 -6.89 17.15 -12.02
CA ASP A 554 -7.71 16.51 -10.97
C ASP A 554 -9.22 16.74 -11.17
N VAL A 555 -9.72 16.41 -12.37
CA VAL A 555 -11.14 16.40 -12.77
C VAL A 555 -11.47 15.08 -13.49
N GLN A 556 -11.10 13.97 -12.87
CA GLN A 556 -11.25 12.63 -13.45
C GLN A 556 -12.71 12.25 -13.73
N HIS A 557 -13.68 12.83 -13.02
CA HIS A 557 -15.10 12.55 -13.21
C HIS A 557 -15.70 13.23 -14.45
N ASN A 558 -15.03 14.22 -15.04
CA ASN A 558 -15.53 14.97 -16.17
C ASN A 558 -14.42 15.38 -17.15
N ILE A 559 -13.66 14.40 -17.64
CA ILE A 559 -12.55 14.63 -18.56
C ILE A 559 -13.00 15.32 -19.86
N PRO A 560 -14.16 14.99 -20.47
CA PRO A 560 -14.63 15.73 -21.65
C PRO A 560 -14.81 17.23 -21.43
N ASP A 561 -15.28 17.63 -20.26
CA ASP A 561 -15.40 19.04 -19.91
C ASP A 561 -14.05 19.72 -19.69
N LEU A 562 -13.13 19.02 -19.03
CA LEU A 562 -11.75 19.48 -18.86
C LEU A 562 -11.06 19.71 -20.22
N ILE A 563 -11.21 18.80 -21.16
CA ILE A 563 -10.73 18.96 -22.54
C ILE A 563 -11.33 20.22 -23.19
N LYS A 564 -12.63 20.44 -23.01
CA LYS A 564 -13.30 21.64 -23.55
C LYS A 564 -12.77 22.93 -22.91
N LEU A 565 -12.58 22.97 -21.59
CA LEU A 565 -12.02 24.12 -20.87
C LEU A 565 -10.60 24.45 -21.33
N MET A 566 -9.82 23.43 -21.68
CA MET A 566 -8.45 23.61 -22.19
C MET A 566 -8.40 23.99 -23.67
N GLY A 567 -9.50 24.01 -24.40
CA GLY A 567 -9.57 24.42 -25.79
C GLY A 567 -9.55 23.29 -26.82
N GLY A 568 -9.90 22.07 -26.40
CA GLY A 568 -10.04 20.88 -27.25
C GLY A 568 -8.83 19.93 -27.20
N ASN A 569 -8.97 18.78 -27.87
CA ASN A 569 -8.05 17.65 -27.79
C ASN A 569 -6.59 18.03 -28.08
N GLN A 570 -6.35 18.87 -29.09
CA GLN A 570 -4.98 19.22 -29.50
C GLN A 570 -4.25 20.03 -28.42
N LEU A 571 -4.89 21.05 -27.86
CA LEU A 571 -4.31 21.86 -26.76
C LEU A 571 -4.19 21.05 -25.46
N PHE A 572 -5.19 20.20 -25.18
CA PHE A 572 -5.14 19.31 -24.03
C PHE A 572 -3.90 18.39 -24.07
N VAL A 573 -3.63 17.75 -25.21
CA VAL A 573 -2.44 16.91 -25.41
C VAL A 573 -1.16 17.74 -25.31
N GLN A 574 -1.13 18.94 -25.88
CA GLN A 574 0.02 19.83 -25.78
C GLN A 574 0.33 20.15 -24.30
N TYR A 575 -0.67 20.50 -23.52
CA TYR A 575 -0.48 20.81 -22.09
C TYR A 575 -0.06 19.57 -21.28
N LEU A 576 -0.51 18.37 -21.64
CA LEU A 576 0.00 17.12 -21.05
C LEU A 576 1.47 16.93 -21.37
N ASP A 577 1.87 17.13 -22.63
CA ASP A 577 3.28 17.00 -23.03
C ASP A 577 4.17 18.07 -22.40
N ASP A 578 3.69 19.31 -22.28
CA ASP A 578 4.38 20.42 -21.62
C ASP A 578 4.73 20.06 -20.16
N MET A 579 3.79 19.46 -19.43
CA MET A 579 4.04 19.03 -18.05
C MET A 579 5.21 18.04 -17.95
N PHE A 580 5.30 17.09 -18.86
CA PHE A 580 6.39 16.09 -18.89
C PHE A 580 7.75 16.68 -19.37
N GLN A 581 7.77 17.91 -19.85
CA GLN A 581 8.96 18.60 -20.36
C GLN A 581 9.36 19.81 -19.53
N GLN A 582 8.41 20.38 -18.77
CA GLN A 582 8.64 21.60 -17.99
C GLN A 582 9.72 21.38 -16.94
N PRO A 583 10.79 22.20 -16.93
CA PRO A 583 11.84 22.12 -15.91
C PRO A 583 11.30 22.33 -14.48
N LEU A 584 12.04 21.85 -13.49
CA LEU A 584 11.69 22.04 -12.07
C LEU A 584 11.68 23.53 -11.65
N GLY A 585 12.28 24.41 -12.45
CA GLY A 585 12.29 25.86 -12.22
C GLY A 585 13.31 26.36 -11.20
N ARG A 586 13.86 25.47 -10.37
CA ARG A 586 14.90 25.72 -9.37
C ARG A 586 15.89 24.56 -9.30
N SER A 587 16.90 24.65 -8.44
CA SER A 587 17.77 23.53 -8.13
C SER A 587 16.95 22.36 -7.56
N LYS A 588 17.41 21.12 -7.73
CA LYS A 588 16.74 19.96 -7.11
C LYS A 588 16.65 20.10 -5.59
N PHE A 589 17.68 20.67 -4.97
CA PHE A 589 17.69 20.91 -3.53
C PHE A 589 16.53 21.82 -3.11
N ASP A 590 16.38 22.99 -3.74
CA ASP A 590 15.31 23.94 -3.41
C ASP A 590 13.93 23.38 -3.74
N PHE A 591 13.81 22.63 -4.85
CA PHE A 591 12.57 22.02 -5.27
C PHE A 591 12.08 21.01 -4.23
N TYR A 592 12.91 20.03 -3.87
CA TYR A 592 12.49 18.97 -2.95
C TYR A 592 12.45 19.43 -1.48
N ALA A 593 13.16 20.51 -1.11
CA ALA A 593 13.00 21.09 0.21
C ALA A 593 11.58 21.63 0.44
N GLN A 594 10.90 22.07 -0.62
CA GLN A 594 9.54 22.58 -0.55
C GLN A 594 8.48 21.53 -0.94
N LEU A 595 8.80 20.65 -1.88
CA LEU A 595 7.90 19.65 -2.46
C LEU A 595 8.46 18.22 -2.25
N PRO A 596 8.63 17.76 -1.00
CA PRO A 596 9.24 16.47 -0.73
C PRO A 596 8.39 15.29 -1.23
N ASP A 597 7.08 15.44 -1.31
CA ASP A 597 6.16 14.42 -1.86
C ASP A 597 6.17 14.39 -3.41
N HIS A 598 6.88 15.30 -4.06
CA HIS A 598 6.89 15.45 -5.52
C HIS A 598 8.14 14.80 -6.15
N THR A 599 8.54 13.62 -5.68
CA THR A 599 9.63 12.82 -6.26
C THR A 599 9.16 11.99 -7.47
N GLY A 600 10.02 11.18 -8.04
CA GLY A 600 9.66 10.42 -9.24
C GLY A 600 9.39 11.29 -10.47
N ASN A 601 10.12 12.40 -10.62
CA ASN A 601 9.84 13.41 -11.65
C ASN A 601 10.14 12.99 -13.08
N VAL A 602 9.22 13.36 -13.97
CA VAL A 602 9.45 13.52 -15.40
C VAL A 602 8.92 14.90 -15.78
N GLY A 603 9.79 15.90 -15.85
CA GLY A 603 9.38 17.29 -15.88
C GLY A 603 8.69 17.70 -14.57
N GLN A 604 7.52 18.31 -14.65
CA GLN A 604 6.65 18.62 -13.50
C GLN A 604 5.69 17.48 -13.14
N PHE A 605 5.67 16.40 -13.90
CA PHE A 605 4.94 15.19 -13.51
C PHE A 605 5.67 14.49 -12.36
N SER A 606 4.94 14.04 -11.35
CA SER A 606 5.43 13.25 -10.22
C SER A 606 4.83 11.85 -10.25
N MET A 607 5.68 10.80 -10.26
CA MET A 607 5.20 9.41 -10.15
C MET A 607 5.02 9.00 -8.69
N ALA A 608 5.44 9.82 -7.76
CA ALA A 608 5.55 9.47 -6.34
C ALA A 608 4.28 9.70 -5.52
N ASN A 609 3.22 10.27 -6.11
CA ASN A 609 2.06 10.67 -5.34
C ASN A 609 0.74 10.40 -6.10
N GLU A 610 -0.28 10.01 -5.38
CA GLU A 610 -1.54 9.48 -5.89
C GLU A 610 -2.32 10.42 -6.81
N PRO A 611 -2.37 11.74 -6.62
CA PRO A 611 -3.04 12.65 -7.55
C PRO A 611 -2.54 12.57 -8.99
N ALA A 612 -1.33 12.05 -9.20
CA ALA A 612 -0.74 11.92 -10.53
C ALA A 612 -1.10 10.62 -11.27
N LEU A 613 -1.59 9.58 -10.58
CA LEU A 613 -1.68 8.21 -11.12
C LEU A 613 -2.57 8.09 -12.36
N HIS A 614 -3.65 8.85 -12.46
CA HIS A 614 -4.57 8.81 -13.61
C HIS A 614 -4.04 9.60 -14.83
N ILE A 615 -3.14 10.57 -14.62
CA ILE A 615 -2.72 11.53 -15.66
C ILE A 615 -2.14 10.86 -16.92
N PRO A 616 -1.28 9.84 -16.84
CA PRO A 616 -0.74 9.17 -18.04
C PRO A 616 -1.81 8.52 -18.92
N TYR A 617 -3.00 8.25 -18.40
CA TYR A 617 -4.12 7.67 -19.11
C TYR A 617 -5.01 8.70 -19.82
N LEU A 618 -4.86 9.99 -19.52
CA LEU A 618 -5.68 11.06 -20.09
C LEU A 618 -5.52 11.22 -21.61
N TYR A 619 -4.40 10.78 -22.18
CA TYR A 619 -4.22 10.76 -23.63
C TYR A 619 -5.25 9.87 -24.36
N ASN A 620 -5.77 8.83 -23.71
CA ASN A 620 -6.84 7.99 -24.27
C ASN A 620 -8.09 8.81 -24.58
N TYR A 621 -8.43 9.77 -23.76
CA TYR A 621 -9.62 10.61 -23.89
C TYR A 621 -9.48 11.72 -24.94
N ALA A 622 -8.24 12.00 -25.37
CA ALA A 622 -7.92 12.99 -26.39
C ALA A 622 -7.52 12.35 -27.74
N GLY A 623 -7.81 11.04 -27.93
CA GLY A 623 -7.56 10.31 -29.19
C GLY A 623 -6.08 9.98 -29.42
N GLN A 624 -5.25 9.87 -28.38
CA GLN A 624 -3.83 9.50 -28.49
C GLN A 624 -3.42 8.34 -27.56
N PRO A 625 -4.08 7.17 -27.62
CA PRO A 625 -3.79 6.07 -26.70
C PRO A 625 -2.35 5.54 -26.81
N TRP A 626 -1.70 5.70 -27.94
CA TRP A 626 -0.29 5.37 -28.12
C TRP A 626 0.64 6.18 -27.17
N MET A 627 0.26 7.41 -26.78
CA MET A 627 0.98 8.19 -25.80
C MET A 627 0.82 7.62 -24.39
N THR A 628 -0.39 7.21 -24.01
CA THR A 628 -0.61 6.44 -22.76
C THR A 628 0.31 5.23 -22.68
N GLN A 629 0.35 4.41 -23.75
CA GLN A 629 1.20 3.22 -23.83
C GLN A 629 2.69 3.56 -23.63
N LYS A 630 3.17 4.61 -24.29
CA LYS A 630 4.53 5.13 -24.15
C LYS A 630 4.83 5.58 -22.72
N ARG A 631 3.94 6.40 -22.14
CA ARG A 631 4.14 7.00 -20.80
C ARG A 631 4.14 5.92 -19.71
N ILE A 632 3.18 5.00 -19.72
CA ILE A 632 3.07 3.93 -18.73
C ILE A 632 4.31 3.05 -18.73
N HIS A 633 4.76 2.57 -19.90
CA HIS A 633 5.99 1.77 -19.98
C HIS A 633 7.23 2.52 -19.46
N LYS A 634 7.32 3.82 -19.78
CA LYS A 634 8.42 4.64 -19.31
C LYS A 634 8.39 4.80 -17.78
N LEU A 635 7.26 5.23 -17.23
CA LEU A 635 7.11 5.53 -15.82
C LEU A 635 7.29 4.29 -14.94
N ILE A 636 6.67 3.17 -15.30
CA ILE A 636 6.85 1.91 -14.56
C ILE A 636 8.31 1.46 -14.63
N GLY A 637 8.92 1.43 -15.82
CA GLY A 637 10.29 0.95 -15.98
C GLY A 637 11.37 1.85 -15.35
N GLU A 638 11.12 3.14 -15.20
CA GLU A 638 12.05 4.09 -14.59
C GLU A 638 11.93 4.11 -13.06
N TRP A 639 10.71 4.04 -12.52
CA TRP A 639 10.46 4.35 -11.11
C TRP A 639 10.10 3.15 -10.25
N PHE A 640 9.58 2.06 -10.85
CA PHE A 640 9.27 0.85 -10.09
C PHE A 640 10.27 -0.25 -10.47
N ARG A 641 11.25 -0.45 -9.61
CA ARG A 641 12.38 -1.36 -9.86
C ARG A 641 12.56 -2.35 -8.73
N ASN A 642 13.04 -3.53 -9.05
CA ASN A 642 13.36 -4.55 -8.06
C ASN A 642 14.68 -4.22 -7.33
N ASP A 643 14.73 -3.07 -6.66
CA ASP A 643 15.88 -2.63 -5.85
C ASP A 643 15.44 -1.83 -4.61
N LEU A 644 16.38 -1.49 -3.74
CA LEU A 644 16.13 -0.78 -2.48
C LEU A 644 15.48 0.61 -2.65
N MET A 645 15.64 1.25 -3.79
CA MET A 645 15.02 2.53 -4.14
C MET A 645 13.92 2.37 -5.19
N GLY A 646 13.35 1.17 -5.31
CA GLY A 646 12.44 0.80 -6.38
C GLY A 646 10.99 1.26 -6.22
N VAL A 647 10.71 2.18 -5.30
CA VAL A 647 9.43 2.89 -5.17
C VAL A 647 9.73 4.39 -5.17
N PRO A 648 9.08 5.20 -6.02
CA PRO A 648 9.45 6.60 -6.24
C PRO A 648 9.13 7.56 -5.10
N GLY A 649 8.25 7.20 -4.19
CA GLY A 649 7.81 7.97 -3.02
C GLY A 649 7.25 7.06 -1.95
N ASP A 650 6.33 7.57 -1.14
CA ASP A 650 5.62 6.78 -0.16
C ASP A 650 4.70 5.79 -0.88
N GLU A 651 4.53 4.59 -0.32
CA GLU A 651 3.71 3.54 -0.96
C GLU A 651 2.21 3.72 -0.68
N ASP A 652 1.92 4.34 0.45
CA ASP A 652 0.61 4.78 0.91
C ASP A 652 -0.51 3.75 0.83
N GLY A 653 -0.41 2.78 1.74
CA GLY A 653 -1.51 1.85 2.05
C GLY A 653 -1.97 0.93 0.93
N GLY A 654 -1.13 0.70 -0.08
CA GLY A 654 -1.45 -0.11 -1.25
C GLY A 654 -1.90 0.70 -2.48
N GLY A 655 -2.02 2.04 -2.37
CA GLY A 655 -2.45 2.91 -3.46
C GLY A 655 -1.50 2.88 -4.64
N MET A 656 -0.22 3.14 -4.38
CA MET A 656 0.84 3.11 -5.39
C MET A 656 1.04 1.70 -5.99
N SER A 657 1.01 0.67 -5.13
CA SER A 657 1.18 -0.72 -5.55
C SER A 657 0.03 -1.21 -6.44
N ALA A 658 -1.21 -0.84 -6.13
CA ALA A 658 -2.36 -1.19 -6.97
C ALA A 658 -2.30 -0.54 -8.35
N PHE A 659 -1.77 0.70 -8.45
CA PHE A 659 -1.49 1.34 -9.74
C PHE A 659 -0.52 0.50 -10.58
N VAL A 660 0.57 0.00 -9.97
CA VAL A 660 1.56 -0.84 -10.66
C VAL A 660 0.92 -2.12 -11.17
N VAL A 661 0.14 -2.81 -10.31
CA VAL A 661 -0.55 -4.06 -10.68
C VAL A 661 -1.47 -3.84 -11.89
N PHE A 662 -2.35 -2.85 -11.85
CA PHE A 662 -3.23 -2.54 -12.98
C PHE A 662 -2.45 -2.16 -14.23
N SER A 663 -1.47 -1.27 -14.09
CA SER A 663 -0.71 -0.76 -15.24
C SER A 663 0.08 -1.86 -15.94
N GLN A 664 0.69 -2.79 -15.18
CA GLN A 664 1.40 -3.93 -15.76
C GLN A 664 0.45 -4.99 -16.37
N MET A 665 -0.79 -5.11 -15.87
CA MET A 665 -1.84 -5.90 -16.54
C MET A 665 -2.29 -5.27 -17.86
N GLY A 666 -2.14 -3.95 -18.02
CA GLY A 666 -2.46 -3.21 -19.24
C GLY A 666 -3.76 -2.43 -19.24
N PHE A 667 -4.37 -2.16 -18.07
CA PHE A 667 -5.55 -1.30 -17.93
C PHE A 667 -5.58 -0.64 -16.54
N TYR A 668 -6.38 0.43 -16.38
CA TYR A 668 -6.43 1.22 -15.14
C TYR A 668 -7.79 1.88 -14.92
N PRO A 669 -8.34 1.93 -13.69
CA PRO A 669 -9.60 2.59 -13.34
C PRO A 669 -9.39 4.10 -13.17
N VAL A 670 -9.38 4.87 -14.28
CA VAL A 670 -9.13 6.33 -14.26
C VAL A 670 -10.14 7.08 -13.40
N THR A 671 -11.39 6.64 -13.42
CA THR A 671 -12.51 7.27 -12.68
C THR A 671 -13.22 6.21 -11.86
N PRO A 672 -12.79 5.92 -10.61
CA PRO A 672 -13.59 5.10 -9.71
C PRO A 672 -15.04 5.63 -9.61
N GLY A 673 -16.00 4.71 -9.62
CA GLY A 673 -17.43 5.03 -9.79
C GLY A 673 -17.93 4.85 -11.22
N LEU A 674 -17.05 4.68 -12.21
CA LEU A 674 -17.39 4.16 -13.53
C LEU A 674 -16.98 2.69 -13.60
N ALA A 675 -17.91 1.81 -14.01
CA ALA A 675 -17.63 0.38 -14.14
C ALA A 675 -16.81 0.09 -15.42
N SER A 676 -15.72 0.83 -15.63
CA SER A 676 -14.87 0.72 -16.82
C SER A 676 -13.41 1.05 -16.50
N TYR A 677 -12.52 0.63 -17.38
CA TYR A 677 -11.08 0.80 -17.27
C TYR A 677 -10.50 1.36 -18.58
N SER A 678 -9.53 2.25 -18.48
CA SER A 678 -8.76 2.74 -19.63
C SER A 678 -7.65 1.74 -19.97
N ILE A 679 -7.51 1.37 -21.24
CA ILE A 679 -6.48 0.46 -21.69
C ILE A 679 -5.15 1.22 -21.79
N GLY A 680 -4.12 0.65 -21.17
CA GLY A 680 -2.74 1.08 -21.23
C GLY A 680 -1.92 0.20 -22.19
N SER A 681 -0.87 -0.43 -21.66
CA SER A 681 -0.04 -1.36 -22.42
C SER A 681 0.45 -2.49 -21.52
N PRO A 682 0.09 -3.75 -21.81
CA PRO A 682 0.48 -4.88 -20.97
C PRO A 682 2.01 -5.10 -21.01
N PHE A 683 2.58 -5.42 -19.86
CA PHE A 683 4.00 -5.75 -19.69
C PHE A 683 4.29 -7.22 -19.98
N PHE A 684 3.31 -8.09 -19.75
CA PHE A 684 3.45 -9.53 -19.87
C PHE A 684 2.85 -10.05 -21.17
N ARG A 685 3.44 -11.14 -21.70
CA ARG A 685 2.89 -11.82 -22.88
C ARG A 685 1.52 -12.43 -22.61
N LYS A 686 1.29 -12.83 -21.35
CA LYS A 686 0.01 -13.34 -20.91
C LYS A 686 -0.21 -13.02 -19.44
N THR A 687 -1.41 -12.56 -19.13
CA THR A 687 -1.91 -12.39 -17.75
C THR A 687 -3.23 -13.15 -17.65
N ARG A 688 -3.39 -13.97 -16.62
CA ARG A 688 -4.64 -14.64 -16.32
C ARG A 688 -5.13 -14.21 -14.95
N ILE A 689 -6.32 -13.66 -14.90
CA ILE A 689 -7.04 -13.28 -13.68
C ILE A 689 -8.04 -14.40 -13.39
N SER A 690 -7.88 -15.06 -12.25
CA SER A 690 -8.84 -16.04 -11.72
C SER A 690 -9.92 -15.29 -10.96
N LEU A 691 -11.16 -15.35 -11.46
CA LEU A 691 -12.27 -14.59 -10.90
C LEU A 691 -13.00 -15.39 -9.81
N PRO A 692 -13.54 -14.72 -8.78
CA PRO A 692 -14.28 -15.39 -7.68
C PRO A 692 -15.50 -16.18 -8.13
N ASN A 693 -16.09 -15.87 -9.28
CA ASN A 693 -17.20 -16.61 -9.89
C ASN A 693 -16.78 -17.90 -10.62
N GLY A 694 -15.52 -18.33 -10.47
CA GLY A 694 -14.95 -19.53 -11.09
C GLY A 694 -14.54 -19.38 -12.56
N LYS A 695 -14.78 -18.23 -13.16
CA LYS A 695 -14.29 -17.89 -14.52
C LYS A 695 -12.85 -17.38 -14.49
N SER A 696 -12.25 -17.22 -15.65
CA SER A 696 -10.99 -16.52 -15.81
C SER A 696 -11.05 -15.52 -16.95
N PHE A 697 -10.36 -14.41 -16.77
CA PHE A 697 -10.12 -13.43 -17.80
C PHE A 697 -8.64 -13.46 -18.21
N VAL A 698 -8.36 -13.63 -19.48
CA VAL A 698 -7.01 -13.78 -20.01
C VAL A 698 -6.67 -12.57 -20.88
N ILE A 699 -5.56 -11.93 -20.59
CA ILE A 699 -4.96 -10.90 -21.45
C ILE A 699 -3.78 -11.56 -22.17
N SER A 700 -3.86 -11.65 -23.48
CA SER A 700 -2.82 -12.20 -24.35
C SER A 700 -2.22 -11.08 -25.18
N ALA A 701 -0.95 -10.77 -24.98
CA ALA A 701 -0.24 -9.69 -25.69
C ALA A 701 0.91 -10.27 -26.52
N ARG A 702 0.57 -10.67 -27.75
CA ARG A 702 1.54 -11.25 -28.67
C ARG A 702 2.64 -10.23 -28.98
N ASN A 703 3.90 -10.67 -28.85
CA ASN A 703 5.11 -9.87 -29.01
C ASN A 703 5.36 -8.80 -27.94
N ALA A 704 4.62 -8.76 -26.83
CA ALA A 704 4.86 -7.79 -25.76
C ALA A 704 6.30 -7.88 -25.23
N SER A 705 6.96 -6.73 -25.11
CA SER A 705 8.30 -6.58 -24.57
C SER A 705 8.54 -5.09 -24.26
N ALA A 706 9.63 -4.75 -23.58
CA ALA A 706 10.02 -3.36 -23.33
C ALA A 706 10.12 -2.52 -24.63
N LYS A 707 10.48 -3.15 -25.77
CA LYS A 707 10.52 -2.51 -27.08
C LYS A 707 9.14 -2.45 -27.72
N ASN A 708 8.42 -3.59 -27.74
CA ASN A 708 7.11 -3.73 -28.39
C ASN A 708 6.00 -3.37 -27.41
N LYS A 709 5.84 -2.09 -27.11
CA LYS A 709 4.89 -1.54 -26.16
C LYS A 709 3.62 -0.96 -26.77
N TYR A 710 3.57 -0.83 -28.11
CA TYR A 710 2.46 -0.20 -28.80
C TYR A 710 1.47 -1.23 -29.32
N ILE A 711 0.19 -1.05 -29.01
CA ILE A 711 -0.89 -1.88 -29.51
C ILE A 711 -1.08 -1.61 -31.01
N GLN A 712 -0.96 -2.66 -31.82
CA GLN A 712 -1.22 -2.62 -33.27
C GLN A 712 -2.68 -2.98 -33.60
N SER A 713 -3.24 -3.92 -32.85
CA SER A 713 -4.65 -4.31 -32.92
C SER A 713 -5.07 -4.95 -31.60
N ALA A 714 -6.37 -4.91 -31.32
CA ALA A 714 -6.97 -5.55 -30.16
C ALA A 714 -8.26 -6.29 -30.53
N THR A 715 -8.53 -7.42 -29.88
CA THR A 715 -9.82 -8.11 -29.90
C THR A 715 -10.24 -8.50 -28.50
N LEU A 716 -11.55 -8.44 -28.24
CA LEU A 716 -12.18 -8.96 -27.03
C LEU A 716 -13.12 -10.10 -27.42
N ASN A 717 -12.81 -11.32 -26.96
CA ASN A 717 -13.56 -12.54 -27.30
C ASN A 717 -13.75 -12.71 -28.81
N GLY A 718 -12.70 -12.43 -29.59
CA GLY A 718 -12.67 -12.52 -31.04
C GLY A 718 -13.33 -11.36 -31.80
N LYS A 719 -13.93 -10.38 -31.11
CA LYS A 719 -14.48 -9.15 -31.72
C LYS A 719 -13.45 -8.04 -31.67
N VAL A 720 -13.36 -7.27 -32.75
CA VAL A 720 -12.45 -6.10 -32.80
C VAL A 720 -12.77 -5.13 -31.67
N LEU A 721 -11.74 -4.72 -30.94
CA LEU A 721 -11.78 -3.68 -29.93
C LEU A 721 -11.02 -2.47 -30.46
N ASP A 722 -11.76 -1.45 -30.86
CA ASP A 722 -11.24 -0.22 -31.46
C ASP A 722 -11.21 0.96 -30.51
N LYS A 723 -11.74 0.80 -29.27
CA LYS A 723 -11.72 1.82 -28.20
C LYS A 723 -10.72 1.45 -27.12
N PRO A 724 -9.97 2.42 -26.56
CA PRO A 724 -9.02 2.16 -25.49
C PRO A 724 -9.70 2.04 -24.11
N GLN A 725 -10.81 1.29 -24.06
CA GLN A 725 -11.65 1.12 -22.87
C GLN A 725 -12.12 -0.33 -22.75
N LEU A 726 -12.23 -0.81 -21.51
CA LEU A 726 -12.70 -2.15 -21.16
C LEU A 726 -13.77 -2.02 -20.07
N ASP A 727 -14.92 -2.67 -20.23
CA ASP A 727 -15.98 -2.66 -19.25
C ASP A 727 -15.72 -3.72 -18.15
N HIS A 728 -16.13 -3.42 -16.92
CA HIS A 728 -15.97 -4.33 -15.80
C HIS A 728 -16.68 -5.68 -16.03
N ASN A 729 -17.87 -5.64 -16.60
CA ASN A 729 -18.63 -6.84 -16.92
C ASN A 729 -17.95 -7.72 -17.98
N ASP A 730 -17.19 -7.14 -18.90
CA ASP A 730 -16.40 -7.92 -19.87
C ASP A 730 -15.35 -8.78 -19.16
N ILE A 731 -14.75 -8.25 -18.10
CA ILE A 731 -13.81 -9.00 -17.28
C ILE A 731 -14.56 -10.10 -16.48
N LEU A 732 -15.65 -9.74 -15.76
CA LEU A 732 -16.41 -10.68 -14.93
C LEU A 732 -17.05 -11.82 -15.72
N ASN A 733 -17.38 -11.58 -16.99
CA ASN A 733 -17.91 -12.63 -17.86
C ASN A 733 -16.86 -13.66 -18.27
N GLY A 734 -15.56 -13.35 -18.03
CA GLY A 734 -14.45 -14.17 -18.47
C GLY A 734 -14.18 -14.01 -19.97
N GLY A 735 -13.17 -14.72 -20.45
CA GLY A 735 -12.81 -14.71 -21.86
C GLY A 735 -11.40 -14.19 -22.12
N THR A 736 -11.15 -13.65 -23.30
CA THR A 736 -9.81 -13.28 -23.73
C THR A 736 -9.78 -11.88 -24.36
N LEU A 737 -8.90 -11.03 -23.84
CA LEU A 737 -8.48 -9.79 -24.45
C LEU A 737 -7.13 -10.04 -25.14
N GLU A 738 -7.12 -9.91 -26.47
CA GLU A 738 -5.93 -10.20 -27.28
C GLU A 738 -5.36 -8.91 -27.87
N PHE A 739 -4.07 -8.71 -27.70
CA PHE A 739 -3.31 -7.61 -28.31
C PHE A 739 -2.24 -8.15 -29.24
N VAL A 740 -2.02 -7.46 -30.35
CA VAL A 740 -0.81 -7.57 -31.16
C VAL A 740 0.05 -6.35 -30.86
N MET A 741 1.25 -6.59 -30.34
CA MET A 741 2.15 -5.53 -29.91
C MET A 741 3.25 -5.28 -30.94
N GLY A 742 3.71 -4.03 -31.05
CA GLY A 742 4.78 -3.60 -31.95
C GLY A 742 5.65 -2.50 -31.37
N ASP A 743 6.77 -2.22 -32.04
CA ASP A 743 7.77 -1.22 -31.62
C ASP A 743 7.48 0.21 -32.12
N LYS A 744 6.50 0.35 -33.01
CA LYS A 744 6.08 1.65 -33.56
C LYS A 744 4.68 2.01 -33.09
N ALA A 745 4.49 3.30 -32.76
CA ALA A 745 3.19 3.82 -32.38
C ALA A 745 2.16 3.64 -33.51
N ASN A 746 1.04 2.98 -33.21
CA ASN A 746 -0.13 2.93 -34.10
C ASN A 746 -1.06 4.09 -33.73
N LYS A 747 -1.09 5.11 -34.57
CA LYS A 747 -1.89 6.32 -34.36
C LYS A 747 -3.37 6.15 -34.80
N ASN A 748 -3.71 5.02 -35.34
CA ASN A 748 -5.06 4.75 -35.86
C ASN A 748 -5.90 3.87 -34.92
N TRP A 749 -5.25 3.15 -33.99
CA TRP A 749 -5.97 2.33 -33.01
C TRP A 749 -6.44 3.18 -31.84
N GLY A 750 -7.71 3.06 -31.49
CA GLY A 750 -8.30 3.70 -30.31
C GLY A 750 -8.64 5.19 -30.51
N ASN A 751 -8.71 5.65 -31.77
CA ASN A 751 -9.13 7.02 -32.12
C ASN A 751 -10.64 7.12 -32.27
#